data_e84b227446d74588876d08831000887e
#
_entry.id   e84b227446d74588876d08831000887e
#
_cell.length_a   1.000
_cell.length_b   1.000
_cell.length_c   1.000
_cell.angle_alpha   90.00
_cell.angle_beta   90.00
_cell.angle_gamma   90.00
#
_symmetry.space_group_name_H-M   'P 1'
#
loop_
_entity.id
_entity.type
_entity.pdbx_description
1 polymer ?
#
loop_
_entity_poly.entity_id
_entity_poly.type
_entity_poly.pdbx_seq_one_letter_code
_entity_poly.pdbx_strand_id
1 'polypeptide(L)'
;MASVAGHASGSPAFGTADLSNCEREEIHLAGSIQPHGALLVVSEPDHRIIQASANAAEFLNLGSVLGVPLAEIDGDLLIKILPHLDPTAEGMPVAVRCRIGNPSTEYDGLMHRPPEGGLIIELERAGPPIDLSGTLAPALERIRTAGSLRALCDDTALLFQQCTGYDRVMVYRFDEQGHGEVFSERHVPGLESYFGNRYPSSDIPQMARRLYERQRVRVLVDVSYQPVPLEPRLSPLTGRDLDMSGCFLRSMSPIHLQYLKNMGVRATLVVSLVVGGKLWGLVACHHYLPRFMHFELRAICELLAEAIATRITALESFAQSQSELFVQRLEQRMIEAITREGDWRAAIFDTSQSILQPLHAAGCALVYEDQIRTIGDVPSTQDVREIAGWLDRQPRAAVTSTASLGLDVPELAHLTRMASGVVAAPISDHRGEFLMWFRPERVHTVTWGGDPKKPFTMGDTPADLSPRRSFAKWHQVVEGTSDPWTAADLAAARTIGQTVADIVLQFRAVRTLIAREQYEQFSSQVHASMQPVLITDAEGRILLMNDSFRDMLPAGSPSAVHLDDLAGFFVESNDFLRNVAELIDHGRGWRGEVLLRGAGNRPLPLAVRADPVTRTEDQSLGFVLIFSDATDRRTADAARTRFQEGILASARPGVRLDSKSDLLHEKLLSALVENAQLAALEITYGVETGRIAELLEGVRQSMLRTAEVLGHLVQHAARTAGSDSSSNGSQNKKEFDSAGSAGSAGTS
;
A
#
# COMPACT_ATOMS: atom_id res chain seq x y z
N MET A 1 -20.88 -46.73 21.50
CA MET A 1 -21.87 -45.65 21.76
C MET A 1 -21.35 -44.80 22.88
N ALA A 2 -20.65 -43.73 22.56
CA ALA A 2 -20.22 -42.72 23.50
C ALA A 2 -20.84 -41.38 23.02
N SER A 3 -21.78 -40.89 23.84
CA SER A 3 -22.50 -39.65 23.63
C SER A 3 -21.54 -38.49 23.68
N VAL A 4 -21.36 -37.81 22.54
CA VAL A 4 -20.73 -36.48 22.49
C VAL A 4 -21.81 -35.49 22.93
N ALA A 5 -21.73 -35.08 24.19
CA ALA A 5 -22.49 -33.94 24.71
C ALA A 5 -21.96 -32.67 24.02
N GLY A 6 -22.77 -32.11 23.11
CA GLY A 6 -22.54 -30.79 22.53
C GLY A 6 -22.65 -29.73 23.66
N HIS A 7 -21.52 -29.12 24.01
CA HIS A 7 -21.53 -27.93 24.86
C HIS A 7 -22.09 -26.76 24.03
N ALA A 8 -23.31 -26.36 24.37
CA ALA A 8 -23.83 -25.06 23.96
C ALA A 8 -22.91 -23.98 24.57
N SER A 9 -22.12 -23.29 23.73
CA SER A 9 -21.22 -22.22 24.16
C SER A 9 -22.01 -20.93 24.43
N GLY A 10 -22.70 -20.86 25.57
CA GLY A 10 -23.21 -19.60 26.11
C GLY A 10 -22.07 -18.74 26.64
N SER A 11 -22.21 -17.41 26.54
CA SER A 11 -21.30 -16.48 27.20
C SER A 11 -21.40 -16.66 28.73
N PRO A 12 -20.29 -16.68 29.49
CA PRO A 12 -20.36 -16.78 30.94
C PRO A 12 -20.93 -15.49 31.54
N ALA A 13 -21.76 -15.62 32.55
CA ALA A 13 -22.28 -14.49 33.31
C ALA A 13 -21.13 -13.76 34.04
N PHE A 14 -21.33 -12.49 34.38
CA PHE A 14 -20.37 -11.69 35.10
C PHE A 14 -19.88 -12.39 36.39
N GLY A 15 -18.57 -12.46 36.56
CA GLY A 15 -17.89 -13.07 37.72
C GLY A 15 -17.87 -14.60 37.73
N THR A 16 -18.39 -15.26 36.69
CA THR A 16 -18.36 -16.73 36.53
C THR A 16 -17.39 -17.21 35.49
N ALA A 17 -16.76 -16.26 34.77
CA ALA A 17 -15.77 -16.57 33.78
C ALA A 17 -14.50 -17.21 34.36
N ASP A 18 -13.90 -18.09 33.58
CA ASP A 18 -12.57 -18.65 33.80
C ASP A 18 -11.60 -18.21 32.70
N LEU A 19 -10.36 -18.66 32.77
CA LEU A 19 -9.33 -18.29 31.80
C LEU A 19 -9.59 -18.81 30.37
N SER A 20 -10.46 -19.80 30.20
CA SER A 20 -10.81 -20.39 28.92
C SER A 20 -11.93 -19.63 28.19
N ASN A 21 -12.73 -18.84 28.93
CA ASN A 21 -13.93 -18.18 28.41
C ASN A 21 -14.05 -16.69 28.77
N CYS A 22 -13.04 -16.12 29.46
CA CYS A 22 -13.03 -14.72 29.90
C CYS A 22 -13.19 -13.72 28.75
N GLU A 23 -12.85 -14.07 27.53
CA GLU A 23 -13.04 -13.23 26.35
C GLU A 23 -14.53 -13.02 26.00
N ARG A 24 -15.40 -13.87 26.53
CA ARG A 24 -16.87 -13.85 26.30
C ARG A 24 -17.65 -13.47 27.53
N GLU A 25 -16.99 -13.10 28.64
CA GLU A 25 -17.65 -12.68 29.86
C GLU A 25 -18.56 -11.48 29.61
N GLU A 26 -19.79 -11.53 30.09
CA GLU A 26 -20.79 -10.45 29.95
C GLU A 26 -20.53 -9.31 30.96
N ILE A 27 -19.35 -8.68 30.85
CA ILE A 27 -18.88 -7.65 31.77
C ILE A 27 -19.77 -6.40 31.81
N HIS A 28 -20.65 -6.21 30.85
CA HIS A 28 -21.66 -5.14 30.84
C HIS A 28 -22.88 -5.43 31.72
N LEU A 29 -23.10 -6.69 32.10
CA LEU A 29 -24.16 -7.12 32.98
C LEU A 29 -23.69 -7.37 34.41
N ALA A 30 -22.83 -6.49 34.91
CA ALA A 30 -22.17 -6.67 36.23
C ALA A 30 -23.13 -6.76 37.40
N GLY A 31 -24.30 -6.09 37.36
CA GLY A 31 -25.28 -6.06 38.43
C GLY A 31 -24.76 -5.54 39.76
N SER A 32 -23.64 -4.83 39.75
CA SER A 32 -23.00 -4.22 40.91
C SER A 32 -22.16 -3.03 40.51
N ILE A 33 -21.88 -2.16 41.47
CA ILE A 33 -21.03 -0.95 41.29
C ILE A 33 -19.84 -0.95 42.25
N GLN A 34 -18.89 -0.07 41.99
CA GLN A 34 -17.84 0.29 42.94
C GLN A 34 -18.42 1.18 44.07
N PRO A 35 -17.91 1.08 45.32
CA PRO A 35 -18.55 1.70 46.49
C PRO A 35 -18.36 3.21 46.62
N HIS A 36 -17.58 3.86 45.77
CA HIS A 36 -17.31 5.30 45.82
C HIS A 36 -18.43 6.16 45.25
N GLY A 37 -19.53 5.57 44.82
CA GLY A 37 -20.73 6.25 44.34
C GLY A 37 -21.99 5.48 44.61
N ALA A 38 -23.11 6.00 44.12
CA ALA A 38 -24.42 5.37 44.16
C ALA A 38 -25.04 5.38 42.76
N LEU A 39 -25.82 4.32 42.45
CA LEU A 39 -26.55 4.20 41.19
C LEU A 39 -28.05 4.11 41.48
N LEU A 40 -28.84 4.90 40.77
CA LEU A 40 -30.30 4.88 40.80
C LEU A 40 -30.84 4.59 39.40
N VAL A 41 -31.79 3.70 39.28
CA VAL A 41 -32.58 3.48 38.06
C VAL A 41 -33.98 3.99 38.28
N VAL A 42 -34.40 4.89 37.43
CA VAL A 42 -35.66 5.63 37.57
C VAL A 42 -36.59 5.22 36.44
N SER A 43 -37.86 4.89 36.79
CA SER A 43 -38.88 4.67 35.78
C SER A 43 -39.32 5.97 35.14
N GLU A 44 -39.68 5.91 33.88
CA GLU A 44 -40.32 7.00 33.14
C GLU A 44 -41.74 6.55 32.76
N PRO A 45 -42.77 7.32 32.95
CA PRO A 45 -42.82 8.78 33.21
C PRO A 45 -43.01 9.20 34.68
N ASP A 46 -43.17 8.27 35.62
CA ASP A 46 -43.53 8.59 37.02
C ASP A 46 -42.28 8.99 37.87
N HIS A 47 -41.09 8.93 37.30
CA HIS A 47 -39.81 9.29 37.92
C HIS A 47 -39.60 8.62 39.30
N ARG A 48 -40.08 7.36 39.46
CA ARG A 48 -39.89 6.55 40.67
C ARG A 48 -38.61 5.72 40.57
N ILE A 49 -37.87 5.68 41.66
CA ILE A 49 -36.66 4.84 41.76
C ILE A 49 -37.10 3.38 41.86
N ILE A 50 -36.82 2.60 40.84
CA ILE A 50 -37.24 1.19 40.72
C ILE A 50 -36.12 0.20 41.02
N GLN A 51 -34.86 0.64 40.93
CA GLN A 51 -33.68 -0.15 41.25
C GLN A 51 -32.59 0.80 41.75
N ALA A 52 -31.77 0.39 42.70
CA ALA A 52 -30.68 1.21 43.23
C ALA A 52 -29.51 0.32 43.68
N SER A 53 -28.34 0.90 43.83
CA SER A 53 -27.25 0.22 44.52
C SER A 53 -27.52 0.10 46.01
N ALA A 54 -27.15 -1.02 46.63
CA ALA A 54 -27.48 -1.33 48.05
C ALA A 54 -26.97 -0.25 49.04
N ASN A 55 -25.93 0.50 48.67
CA ASN A 55 -25.37 1.61 49.46
C ASN A 55 -26.07 2.96 49.21
N ALA A 56 -27.02 3.05 48.28
CA ALA A 56 -27.51 4.34 47.81
C ALA A 56 -28.13 5.19 48.93
N ALA A 57 -28.93 4.57 49.81
CA ALA A 57 -29.56 5.28 50.95
C ALA A 57 -28.50 5.89 51.88
N GLU A 58 -27.53 5.11 52.32
CA GLU A 58 -26.42 5.55 53.18
C GLU A 58 -25.52 6.59 52.48
N PHE A 59 -25.12 6.32 51.20
CA PHE A 59 -24.24 7.18 50.44
C PHE A 59 -24.82 8.58 50.22
N LEU A 60 -26.13 8.63 49.97
CA LEU A 60 -26.87 9.88 49.71
C LEU A 60 -27.43 10.56 50.98
N ASN A 61 -27.19 9.99 52.15
CA ASN A 61 -27.77 10.43 53.44
C ASN A 61 -29.30 10.49 53.38
N LEU A 62 -29.94 9.45 52.86
CA LEU A 62 -31.41 9.29 52.74
C LEU A 62 -31.90 8.12 53.58
N GLY A 63 -33.15 8.18 54.05
CA GLY A 63 -33.75 7.09 54.83
C GLY A 63 -34.08 5.86 53.97
N SER A 64 -34.61 6.07 52.79
CA SER A 64 -34.91 5.03 51.79
C SER A 64 -34.85 5.64 50.39
N VAL A 65 -34.56 4.82 49.40
CA VAL A 65 -34.48 5.25 47.98
C VAL A 65 -35.43 4.41 47.09
N LEU A 66 -35.55 3.11 47.35
CA LEU A 66 -36.37 2.22 46.52
C LEU A 66 -37.88 2.54 46.64
N GLY A 67 -38.55 2.66 45.49
CA GLY A 67 -39.96 2.99 45.38
C GLY A 67 -40.28 4.46 45.65
N VAL A 68 -39.29 5.31 45.93
CA VAL A 68 -39.48 6.74 46.23
C VAL A 68 -39.47 7.52 44.90
N PRO A 69 -40.44 8.43 44.67
CA PRO A 69 -40.40 9.38 43.56
C PRO A 69 -39.19 10.33 43.72
N LEU A 70 -38.53 10.70 42.63
CA LEU A 70 -37.42 11.67 42.68
C LEU A 70 -37.84 13.01 43.29
N ALA A 71 -39.14 13.37 43.20
CA ALA A 71 -39.67 14.61 43.78
C ALA A 71 -39.66 14.62 45.32
N GLU A 72 -39.59 13.43 45.95
CA GLU A 72 -39.57 13.26 47.40
C GLU A 72 -38.14 13.11 47.94
N ILE A 73 -37.13 13.11 47.07
CA ILE A 73 -35.73 13.12 47.46
C ILE A 73 -35.37 14.49 47.97
N ASP A 74 -34.82 14.55 49.18
CA ASP A 74 -34.31 15.81 49.76
C ASP A 74 -33.17 16.35 48.91
N GLY A 75 -33.40 17.57 48.34
CA GLY A 75 -32.38 18.22 47.53
C GLY A 75 -32.90 18.82 46.23
N ASP A 76 -32.02 19.05 45.28
CA ASP A 76 -32.32 19.70 43.98
C ASP A 76 -32.16 18.75 42.78
N LEU A 77 -31.95 17.45 43.02
CA LEU A 77 -31.68 16.46 41.94
C LEU A 77 -32.72 16.53 40.81
N LEU A 78 -34.01 16.43 41.16
CA LEU A 78 -35.09 16.46 40.16
C LEU A 78 -35.08 17.78 39.36
N ILE A 79 -34.89 18.91 40.04
CA ILE A 79 -34.82 20.23 39.37
C ILE A 79 -33.68 20.28 38.35
N LYS A 80 -32.55 19.68 38.69
CA LYS A 80 -31.36 19.66 37.83
C LYS A 80 -31.51 18.75 36.63
N ILE A 81 -32.21 17.62 36.75
CA ILE A 81 -32.38 16.67 35.65
C ILE A 81 -33.61 16.99 34.76
N LEU A 82 -34.62 17.70 35.26
CA LEU A 82 -35.85 18.04 34.51
C LEU A 82 -35.58 18.59 33.08
N PRO A 83 -34.65 19.53 32.88
CA PRO A 83 -34.38 20.06 31.55
C PRO A 83 -33.86 19.00 30.54
N HIS A 84 -33.40 17.85 31.03
CA HIS A 84 -32.77 16.79 30.26
C HIS A 84 -33.66 15.53 30.14
N LEU A 85 -34.90 15.57 30.67
CA LEU A 85 -35.84 14.46 30.59
C LEU A 85 -36.62 14.37 29.27
N ASP A 86 -36.33 15.28 28.32
CA ASP A 86 -36.93 15.22 26.99
C ASP A 86 -36.58 13.89 26.29
N PRO A 87 -37.60 13.08 25.90
CA PRO A 87 -37.36 11.80 25.22
C PRO A 87 -36.62 11.94 23.87
N THR A 88 -36.64 13.12 23.29
CA THR A 88 -35.96 13.40 22.01
C THR A 88 -34.45 13.61 22.15
N ALA A 89 -33.94 13.78 23.37
CA ALA A 89 -32.53 13.86 23.66
C ALA A 89 -31.90 12.45 23.66
N GLU A 90 -31.76 11.85 22.48
CA GLU A 90 -31.15 10.52 22.33
C GLU A 90 -29.69 10.51 22.73
N GLY A 91 -29.36 9.69 23.70
CA GLY A 91 -28.13 8.88 23.71
C GLY A 91 -26.87 9.46 24.33
N MET A 92 -26.70 10.74 24.56
CA MET A 92 -25.48 11.24 25.21
C MET A 92 -25.63 11.29 26.73
N PRO A 93 -24.65 10.76 27.50
CA PRO A 93 -24.63 10.93 28.94
C PRO A 93 -24.66 12.41 29.32
N VAL A 94 -25.58 12.82 30.25
CA VAL A 94 -25.65 14.20 30.70
C VAL A 94 -25.09 14.31 32.11
N ALA A 95 -24.13 15.23 32.25
CA ALA A 95 -23.56 15.54 33.56
C ALA A 95 -24.44 16.54 34.31
N VAL A 96 -24.64 16.28 35.58
CA VAL A 96 -25.40 17.16 36.48
C VAL A 96 -24.65 17.34 37.79
N ARG A 97 -24.73 18.55 38.37
CA ARG A 97 -24.25 18.79 39.74
C ARG A 97 -25.44 19.13 40.59
N CYS A 98 -25.65 18.39 41.68
CA CYS A 98 -26.82 18.51 42.53
C CYS A 98 -26.47 18.41 44.02
N ARG A 99 -27.43 18.75 44.85
CA ARG A 99 -27.36 18.62 46.31
C ARG A 99 -28.41 17.64 46.77
N ILE A 100 -28.02 16.67 47.58
CA ILE A 100 -28.93 15.62 48.10
C ILE A 100 -28.64 15.38 49.57
N GLY A 101 -29.72 14.98 50.30
CA GLY A 101 -29.65 14.47 51.64
C GLY A 101 -29.70 15.52 52.76
N ASN A 102 -29.78 15.03 53.99
CA ASN A 102 -29.77 15.84 55.18
C ASN A 102 -28.76 15.26 56.20
N PRO A 103 -27.60 15.87 56.42
CA PRO A 103 -27.15 17.17 55.88
C PRO A 103 -26.95 17.14 54.36
N SER A 104 -27.22 18.29 53.71
CA SER A 104 -27.07 18.41 52.25
C SER A 104 -25.64 18.28 51.83
N THR A 105 -25.37 17.38 50.88
CA THR A 105 -24.05 17.11 50.33
C THR A 105 -24.08 17.35 48.80
N GLU A 106 -23.01 17.87 48.23
CA GLU A 106 -22.91 18.07 46.77
C GLU A 106 -22.44 16.79 46.12
N TYR A 107 -23.09 16.45 44.99
CA TYR A 107 -22.77 15.32 44.15
C TYR A 107 -22.63 15.73 42.72
N ASP A 108 -21.65 15.12 42.02
CA ASP A 108 -21.55 15.11 40.57
C ASP A 108 -22.30 13.86 40.09
N GLY A 109 -23.19 14.04 39.13
CA GLY A 109 -23.99 12.96 38.57
C GLY A 109 -23.79 12.81 37.09
N LEU A 110 -23.93 11.57 36.62
CA LEU A 110 -24.03 11.25 35.19
C LEU A 110 -25.35 10.51 34.99
N MET A 111 -26.15 10.98 34.02
CA MET A 111 -27.38 10.30 33.66
C MET A 111 -27.37 9.86 32.21
N HIS A 112 -27.94 8.70 31.95
CA HIS A 112 -28.12 8.16 30.61
C HIS A 112 -29.28 7.18 30.55
N ARG A 113 -29.76 6.87 29.35
CA ARG A 113 -30.83 5.87 29.12
C ARG A 113 -30.20 4.61 28.51
N PRO A 114 -30.35 3.45 29.19
CA PRO A 114 -29.97 2.18 28.57
C PRO A 114 -30.97 1.83 27.46
N PRO A 115 -30.59 0.97 26.49
CA PRO A 115 -31.44 0.56 25.37
C PRO A 115 -32.80 -0.08 25.83
N GLU A 116 -32.79 -0.65 27.01
CA GLU A 116 -33.93 -1.38 27.56
C GLU A 116 -34.96 -0.49 28.26
N GLY A 117 -34.75 0.81 28.31
CA GLY A 117 -35.62 1.81 28.93
C GLY A 117 -35.26 2.13 30.38
N GLY A 118 -35.87 3.20 30.91
CA GLY A 118 -35.54 3.77 32.21
C GLY A 118 -34.40 4.77 32.15
N LEU A 119 -34.20 5.51 33.23
CA LEU A 119 -33.14 6.49 33.38
C LEU A 119 -32.16 6.03 34.46
N ILE A 120 -30.89 5.81 34.08
CA ILE A 120 -29.82 5.55 35.03
C ILE A 120 -29.21 6.87 35.46
N ILE A 121 -29.07 7.06 36.79
CA ILE A 121 -28.42 8.20 37.42
C ILE A 121 -27.31 7.64 38.30
N GLU A 122 -26.06 7.95 37.98
CA GLU A 122 -24.91 7.62 38.80
C GLU A 122 -24.42 8.87 39.53
N LEU A 123 -24.21 8.78 40.82
CA LEU A 123 -23.88 9.90 41.70
C LEU A 123 -22.58 9.60 42.46
N GLU A 124 -21.70 10.55 42.48
CA GLU A 124 -20.46 10.51 43.30
C GLU A 124 -20.29 11.84 44.04
N ARG A 125 -19.47 11.87 45.09
CA ARG A 125 -19.23 13.12 45.83
C ARG A 125 -18.51 14.13 44.92
N ALA A 126 -19.06 15.36 44.89
CA ALA A 126 -18.51 16.42 44.08
C ALA A 126 -17.08 16.78 44.51
N GLY A 127 -16.24 17.00 43.51
CA GLY A 127 -14.87 17.45 43.70
C GLY A 127 -14.76 18.96 43.87
N PRO A 128 -13.57 19.45 44.23
CA PRO A 128 -13.29 20.88 44.21
C PRO A 128 -13.36 21.39 42.77
N PRO A 129 -13.79 22.66 42.57
CA PRO A 129 -13.80 23.25 41.22
C PRO A 129 -12.40 23.31 40.63
N ILE A 130 -12.27 22.98 39.36
CA ILE A 130 -10.99 22.98 38.64
C ILE A 130 -10.88 24.26 37.81
N ASP A 131 -9.68 24.86 37.79
CA ASP A 131 -9.36 25.92 36.80
C ASP A 131 -9.19 25.30 35.43
N LEU A 132 -10.31 25.25 34.68
CA LEU A 132 -10.35 24.70 33.31
C LEU A 132 -9.43 25.49 32.38
N SER A 133 -9.37 26.82 32.50
CA SER A 133 -8.58 27.68 31.61
C SER A 133 -7.10 27.44 31.78
N GLY A 134 -6.65 27.40 33.04
CA GLY A 134 -5.23 27.16 33.36
C GLY A 134 -4.76 25.74 33.01
N THR A 135 -5.67 24.78 32.99
CA THR A 135 -5.34 23.35 32.73
C THR A 135 -5.45 23.00 31.23
N LEU A 136 -6.57 23.37 30.58
CA LEU A 136 -6.86 22.92 29.22
C LEU A 136 -6.08 23.71 28.14
N ALA A 137 -5.96 25.04 28.27
CA ALA A 137 -5.36 25.83 27.21
C ALA A 137 -3.90 25.46 26.91
N PRO A 138 -3.00 25.31 27.91
CA PRO A 138 -1.64 24.87 27.65
C PRO A 138 -1.56 23.43 27.14
N ALA A 139 -2.44 22.54 27.62
CA ALA A 139 -2.48 21.16 27.18
C ALA A 139 -2.90 21.03 25.71
N LEU A 140 -3.96 21.73 25.30
CA LEU A 140 -4.42 21.76 23.91
C LEU A 140 -3.39 22.35 22.97
N GLU A 141 -2.69 23.42 23.37
CA GLU A 141 -1.60 24.00 22.58
C GLU A 141 -0.46 23.01 22.35
N ARG A 142 -0.09 22.26 23.38
CA ARG A 142 0.95 21.24 23.29
C ARG A 142 0.53 20.10 22.33
N ILE A 143 -0.71 19.63 22.43
CA ILE A 143 -1.27 18.62 21.51
C ILE A 143 -1.25 19.14 20.08
N ARG A 144 -1.65 20.38 19.85
CA ARG A 144 -1.73 21.01 18.53
C ARG A 144 -0.36 21.14 17.86
N THR A 145 0.68 21.45 18.64
CA THR A 145 2.04 21.71 18.14
C THR A 145 2.88 20.46 17.98
N ALA A 146 2.44 19.31 18.47
CA ALA A 146 3.18 18.04 18.34
C ALA A 146 3.46 17.72 16.85
N GLY A 147 4.74 17.64 16.47
CA GLY A 147 5.19 17.45 15.09
C GLY A 147 5.21 16.00 14.61
N SER A 148 5.08 15.03 15.51
CA SER A 148 5.08 13.60 15.19
C SER A 148 4.20 12.82 16.14
N LEU A 149 3.77 11.63 15.71
CA LEU A 149 3.01 10.71 16.55
C LEU A 149 3.76 10.36 17.85
N ARG A 150 5.07 10.18 17.78
CA ARG A 150 5.90 9.91 18.93
C ARG A 150 5.89 11.07 19.94
N ALA A 151 6.15 12.28 19.47
CA ALA A 151 6.13 13.48 20.31
C ALA A 151 4.75 13.71 20.94
N LEU A 152 3.67 13.49 20.17
CA LEU A 152 2.30 13.58 20.67
C LEU A 152 2.05 12.59 21.82
N CYS A 153 2.48 11.33 21.69
CA CYS A 153 2.30 10.32 22.73
C CYS A 153 3.16 10.63 23.97
N ASP A 154 4.39 11.12 23.80
CA ASP A 154 5.24 11.52 24.91
C ASP A 154 4.66 12.73 25.67
N ASP A 155 4.10 13.70 24.95
CA ASP A 155 3.36 14.82 25.55
C ASP A 155 2.07 14.36 26.22
N THR A 156 1.34 13.40 25.62
CA THR A 156 0.15 12.80 26.23
C THR A 156 0.45 12.16 27.58
N ALA A 157 1.47 11.33 27.66
CA ALA A 157 1.86 10.69 28.91
C ALA A 157 2.24 11.72 30.00
N LEU A 158 2.95 12.77 29.62
CA LEU A 158 3.31 13.86 30.51
C LEU A 158 2.08 14.67 30.98
N LEU A 159 1.21 15.10 30.06
CA LEU A 159 0.01 15.85 30.37
C LEU A 159 -0.92 15.09 31.32
N PHE A 160 -1.17 13.83 31.04
CA PHE A 160 -2.00 13.00 31.91
C PHE A 160 -1.37 12.78 33.28
N GLN A 161 -0.05 12.61 33.37
CA GLN A 161 0.63 12.50 34.67
C GLN A 161 0.49 13.82 35.48
N GLN A 162 0.67 14.96 34.83
CA GLN A 162 0.54 16.27 35.48
C GLN A 162 -0.89 16.55 35.95
N CYS A 163 -1.89 16.24 35.10
CA CYS A 163 -3.30 16.49 35.43
C CYS A 163 -3.84 15.53 36.51
N THR A 164 -3.44 14.26 36.45
CA THR A 164 -4.06 13.21 37.28
C THR A 164 -3.22 12.87 38.50
N GLY A 165 -1.90 13.10 38.45
CA GLY A 165 -0.97 12.73 39.50
C GLY A 165 -0.85 11.23 39.73
N TYR A 166 -1.08 10.39 38.74
CA TYR A 166 -0.84 8.96 38.79
C TYR A 166 0.64 8.66 38.74
N ASP A 167 1.07 7.59 39.43
CA ASP A 167 2.48 7.22 39.52
C ASP A 167 3.08 6.78 38.22
N ARG A 168 2.27 6.18 37.35
CA ARG A 168 2.63 5.73 36.01
C ARG A 168 1.53 6.07 35.01
N VAL A 169 1.90 6.64 33.88
CA VAL A 169 1.02 6.91 32.74
C VAL A 169 1.67 6.34 31.49
N MET A 170 0.95 5.54 30.77
CA MET A 170 1.37 4.88 29.54
C MET A 170 0.42 5.23 28.42
N VAL A 171 0.96 5.50 27.23
CA VAL A 171 0.22 5.47 25.97
C VAL A 171 0.42 4.09 25.38
N TYR A 172 -0.64 3.32 25.38
CA TYR A 172 -0.71 1.95 24.92
C TYR A 172 -1.33 1.93 23.52
N ARG A 173 -0.60 1.43 22.51
CA ARG A 173 -1.06 1.38 21.13
C ARG A 173 -1.34 -0.05 20.72
N PHE A 174 -2.45 -0.29 20.02
CA PHE A 174 -2.79 -1.59 19.45
C PHE A 174 -2.18 -1.75 18.07
N ASP A 175 -1.67 -2.95 17.76
CA ASP A 175 -1.30 -3.35 16.41
C ASP A 175 -2.50 -4.00 15.68
N GLU A 176 -2.31 -4.36 14.40
CA GLU A 176 -3.37 -4.97 13.58
C GLU A 176 -3.82 -6.35 14.11
N GLN A 177 -2.96 -7.06 14.82
CA GLN A 177 -3.26 -8.35 15.44
C GLN A 177 -3.93 -8.18 16.81
N GLY A 178 -4.04 -6.93 17.27
CA GLY A 178 -4.62 -6.57 18.56
C GLY A 178 -3.67 -6.76 19.73
N HIS A 179 -2.39 -7.01 19.53
CA HIS A 179 -1.41 -6.90 20.61
C HIS A 179 -1.19 -5.43 20.94
N GLY A 180 -0.84 -5.16 22.17
CA GLY A 180 -0.57 -3.82 22.62
C GLY A 180 0.91 -3.59 22.92
N GLU A 181 1.36 -2.38 22.63
CA GLU A 181 2.72 -1.90 22.94
C GLU A 181 2.63 -0.66 23.82
N VAL A 182 3.44 -0.60 24.87
CA VAL A 182 3.66 0.64 25.62
C VAL A 182 4.48 1.58 24.75
N PHE A 183 3.79 2.38 23.94
CA PHE A 183 4.39 3.26 22.94
C PHE A 183 5.04 4.50 23.57
N SER A 184 4.51 5.00 24.70
CA SER A 184 5.11 6.07 25.50
C SER A 184 4.81 5.85 26.98
N GLU A 185 5.68 6.32 27.86
CA GLU A 185 5.55 6.15 29.29
C GLU A 185 6.12 7.34 30.08
N ARG A 186 5.43 7.69 31.17
CA ARG A 186 5.94 8.52 32.26
C ARG A 186 5.66 7.83 33.59
N HIS A 187 6.66 7.78 34.45
CA HIS A 187 6.50 7.20 35.79
C HIS A 187 7.34 7.96 36.82
N VAL A 188 6.97 7.83 38.08
CA VAL A 188 7.74 8.38 39.18
C VAL A 188 9.05 7.62 39.36
N PRO A 189 10.11 8.25 39.90
CA PRO A 189 11.38 7.58 40.17
C PRO A 189 11.21 6.34 41.03
N GLY A 190 11.99 5.29 40.77
CA GLY A 190 11.98 4.03 41.51
C GLY A 190 11.06 2.94 40.93
N LEU A 191 10.21 3.24 39.97
CA LEU A 191 9.43 2.22 39.25
C LEU A 191 10.22 1.70 38.05
N GLU A 192 10.08 0.40 37.78
CA GLU A 192 10.62 -0.22 36.57
C GLU A 192 9.83 0.30 35.33
N SER A 193 10.54 0.66 34.26
CA SER A 193 9.91 1.12 33.03
C SER A 193 9.27 -0.04 32.27
N TYR A 194 8.06 0.19 31.75
CA TYR A 194 7.35 -0.70 30.84
C TYR A 194 7.44 -0.24 29.38
N PHE A 195 8.14 0.86 29.12
CA PHE A 195 8.34 1.40 27.78
C PHE A 195 8.85 0.33 26.82
N GLY A 196 8.19 0.20 25.66
CA GLY A 196 8.51 -0.80 24.65
C GLY A 196 8.04 -2.23 24.97
N ASN A 197 7.47 -2.48 26.15
CA ASN A 197 6.92 -3.79 26.47
C ASN A 197 5.69 -4.06 25.60
N ARG A 198 5.56 -5.31 25.17
CA ARG A 198 4.39 -5.81 24.44
C ARG A 198 3.52 -6.70 25.33
N TYR A 199 2.25 -6.67 25.07
CA TYR A 199 1.23 -7.47 25.75
C TYR A 199 0.34 -8.13 24.72
N PRO A 200 0.04 -9.43 24.84
CA PRO A 200 -0.80 -10.12 23.87
C PRO A 200 -2.25 -9.61 23.90
N SER A 201 -2.96 -9.82 22.80
CA SER A 201 -4.36 -9.42 22.62
C SER A 201 -5.30 -10.02 23.68
N SER A 202 -4.94 -11.16 24.26
CA SER A 202 -5.70 -11.82 25.33
C SER A 202 -5.73 -11.02 26.65
N ASP A 203 -4.78 -10.12 26.88
CA ASP A 203 -4.76 -9.31 28.11
C ASP A 203 -5.88 -8.25 28.11
N ILE A 204 -6.39 -7.84 26.94
CA ILE A 204 -7.54 -6.95 26.78
C ILE A 204 -8.54 -7.59 25.80
N PRO A 205 -9.49 -8.38 26.30
CA PRO A 205 -10.45 -9.12 25.48
C PRO A 205 -11.28 -8.21 24.57
N GLN A 206 -11.79 -8.75 23.46
CA GLN A 206 -12.59 -8.01 22.47
C GLN A 206 -13.84 -7.36 23.09
N MET A 207 -14.47 -8.02 24.08
CA MET A 207 -15.62 -7.46 24.78
C MET A 207 -15.24 -6.18 25.54
N ALA A 208 -14.09 -6.18 26.20
CA ALA A 208 -13.58 -4.99 26.89
C ALA A 208 -13.26 -3.87 25.91
N ARG A 209 -12.68 -4.18 24.75
CA ARG A 209 -12.37 -3.18 23.69
C ARG A 209 -13.62 -2.50 23.18
N ARG A 210 -14.70 -3.24 22.90
CA ARG A 210 -16.00 -2.67 22.48
C ARG A 210 -16.58 -1.72 23.52
N LEU A 211 -16.37 -2.00 24.80
CA LEU A 211 -16.78 -1.10 25.87
C LEU A 211 -15.90 0.15 25.95
N TYR A 212 -14.59 0.03 25.70
CA TYR A 212 -13.68 1.16 25.61
C TYR A 212 -13.99 2.09 24.43
N GLU A 213 -14.55 1.58 23.34
CA GLU A 213 -15.02 2.40 22.21
C GLU A 213 -16.27 3.23 22.58
N ARG A 214 -17.16 2.68 23.43
CA ARG A 214 -18.39 3.35 23.86
C ARG A 214 -18.20 4.26 25.06
N GLN A 215 -17.51 3.77 26.08
CA GLN A 215 -17.24 4.49 27.32
C GLN A 215 -15.75 4.78 27.41
N ARG A 216 -15.38 6.01 27.08
CA ARG A 216 -13.97 6.39 26.88
C ARG A 216 -13.16 6.46 28.14
N VAL A 217 -13.79 6.70 29.29
CA VAL A 217 -13.10 6.82 30.59
C VAL A 217 -13.53 5.71 31.52
N ARG A 218 -12.57 4.99 32.05
CA ARG A 218 -12.79 3.92 33.03
C ARG A 218 -11.89 4.11 34.24
N VAL A 219 -12.51 4.10 35.43
CA VAL A 219 -11.82 4.32 36.71
C VAL A 219 -11.96 3.09 37.59
N LEU A 220 -10.87 2.78 38.29
CA LEU A 220 -10.85 1.90 39.45
C LEU A 220 -10.19 2.65 40.59
N VAL A 221 -10.95 2.88 41.67
CA VAL A 221 -10.47 3.67 42.82
C VAL A 221 -9.60 2.84 43.76
N ASP A 222 -9.97 1.60 44.02
CA ASP A 222 -9.19 0.63 44.81
C ASP A 222 -9.46 -0.80 44.35
N VAL A 223 -8.43 -1.48 43.91
CA VAL A 223 -8.52 -2.88 43.43
C VAL A 223 -9.04 -3.86 44.50
N SER A 224 -9.05 -3.46 45.77
CA SER A 224 -9.50 -4.29 46.91
C SER A 224 -10.95 -3.97 47.34
N TYR A 225 -11.68 -3.15 46.57
CA TYR A 225 -13.05 -2.81 46.89
C TYR A 225 -13.98 -4.04 46.93
N GLN A 226 -15.06 -3.92 47.71
CA GLN A 226 -16.13 -4.89 47.69
C GLN A 226 -17.25 -4.38 46.75
N PRO A 227 -17.67 -5.16 45.75
CA PRO A 227 -18.77 -4.77 44.87
C PRO A 227 -20.09 -4.52 45.64
N VAL A 228 -20.74 -3.42 45.30
CA VAL A 228 -22.06 -3.09 45.87
C VAL A 228 -23.12 -3.58 44.90
N PRO A 229 -23.96 -4.54 45.26
CA PRO A 229 -24.97 -5.08 44.36
C PRO A 229 -26.08 -4.07 44.07
N LEU A 230 -26.76 -4.27 42.93
CA LEU A 230 -28.02 -3.59 42.62
C LEU A 230 -29.19 -4.31 43.30
N GLU A 231 -30.16 -3.54 43.82
CA GLU A 231 -31.37 -4.02 44.46
C GLU A 231 -32.59 -3.38 43.79
N PRO A 232 -33.56 -4.20 43.29
CA PRO A 232 -33.48 -5.65 43.11
C PRO A 232 -32.40 -6.01 42.08
N ARG A 233 -31.86 -7.23 42.11
CA ARG A 233 -30.80 -7.69 41.18
C ARG A 233 -31.21 -7.54 39.72
N LEU A 234 -32.41 -7.99 39.37
CA LEU A 234 -32.95 -7.88 38.02
C LEU A 234 -33.74 -6.57 37.86
N SER A 235 -33.59 -5.94 36.70
CA SER A 235 -34.35 -4.74 36.37
C SER A 235 -35.87 -5.02 36.42
N PRO A 236 -36.65 -4.25 37.20
CA PRO A 236 -38.12 -4.39 37.24
C PRO A 236 -38.79 -4.11 35.90
N LEU A 237 -38.12 -3.42 34.97
CA LEU A 237 -38.68 -3.12 33.65
C LEU A 237 -38.61 -4.32 32.70
N THR A 238 -37.53 -5.09 32.77
CA THR A 238 -37.25 -6.13 31.78
C THR A 238 -37.22 -7.54 32.34
N GLY A 239 -37.09 -7.70 33.67
CA GLY A 239 -36.86 -8.98 34.33
C GLY A 239 -35.47 -9.58 34.04
N ARG A 240 -34.52 -8.79 33.51
CA ARG A 240 -33.15 -9.19 33.16
C ARG A 240 -32.15 -8.36 33.95
N ASP A 241 -30.89 -8.74 33.89
CA ASP A 241 -29.79 -7.91 34.38
C ASP A 241 -29.75 -6.56 33.64
N LEU A 242 -29.47 -5.49 34.37
CA LEU A 242 -29.34 -4.13 33.82
C LEU A 242 -28.14 -4.04 32.92
N ASP A 243 -28.31 -3.51 31.69
CA ASP A 243 -27.17 -3.14 30.80
C ASP A 243 -26.48 -1.92 31.39
N MET A 244 -25.29 -2.17 31.93
CA MET A 244 -24.39 -1.16 32.53
C MET A 244 -23.29 -0.72 31.58
N SER A 245 -23.46 -0.89 30.27
CA SER A 245 -22.42 -0.50 29.24
C SER A 245 -22.06 0.97 29.36
N GLY A 246 -23.03 1.85 29.67
CA GLY A 246 -22.82 3.29 29.86
C GLY A 246 -22.41 3.71 31.28
N CYS A 247 -22.37 2.78 32.23
CA CYS A 247 -22.13 3.10 33.62
C CYS A 247 -20.64 3.22 33.97
N PHE A 248 -20.23 4.34 34.53
CA PHE A 248 -18.85 4.54 34.98
C PHE A 248 -18.55 3.89 36.34
N LEU A 249 -19.56 3.75 37.24
CA LEU A 249 -19.44 3.07 38.52
C LEU A 249 -19.46 1.54 38.41
N ARG A 250 -19.82 0.98 37.27
CA ARG A 250 -19.93 -0.47 37.05
C ARG A 250 -18.70 -1.21 37.60
N SER A 251 -18.93 -2.32 38.32
CA SER A 251 -17.88 -3.19 38.83
C SER A 251 -17.00 -3.74 37.72
N MET A 252 -15.73 -3.98 38.05
CA MET A 252 -14.79 -4.64 37.13
C MET A 252 -14.81 -6.14 37.31
N SER A 253 -14.54 -6.89 36.24
CA SER A 253 -14.39 -8.34 36.27
C SER A 253 -13.38 -8.77 37.37
N PRO A 254 -13.68 -9.78 38.16
CA PRO A 254 -12.76 -10.33 39.17
C PRO A 254 -11.40 -10.75 38.59
N ILE A 255 -11.41 -11.28 37.36
CA ILE A 255 -10.17 -11.65 36.65
C ILE A 255 -9.29 -10.42 36.41
N HIS A 256 -9.89 -9.30 35.98
CA HIS A 256 -9.15 -8.06 35.77
C HIS A 256 -8.65 -7.45 37.10
N LEU A 257 -9.43 -7.52 38.16
CA LEU A 257 -8.98 -7.09 39.50
C LEU A 257 -7.80 -7.92 39.98
N GLN A 258 -7.82 -9.23 39.74
CA GLN A 258 -6.70 -10.11 40.12
C GLN A 258 -5.45 -9.80 39.27
N TYR A 259 -5.62 -9.52 37.97
CA TYR A 259 -4.55 -9.07 37.07
C TYR A 259 -3.84 -7.82 37.63
N LEU A 260 -4.61 -6.80 38.03
CA LEU A 260 -4.07 -5.57 38.61
C LEU A 260 -3.40 -5.79 39.95
N LYS A 261 -3.95 -6.66 40.83
CA LYS A 261 -3.33 -7.07 42.07
C LYS A 261 -1.96 -7.72 41.85
N ASN A 262 -1.84 -8.58 40.84
CA ASN A 262 -0.59 -9.24 40.46
C ASN A 262 0.46 -8.24 39.97
N MET A 263 0.02 -7.12 39.33
CA MET A 263 0.90 -6.00 38.97
C MET A 263 1.26 -5.09 40.12
N GLY A 264 0.68 -5.30 41.32
CA GLY A 264 0.83 -4.41 42.47
C GLY A 264 0.08 -3.08 42.34
N VAL A 265 -0.80 -2.94 41.34
CA VAL A 265 -1.56 -1.71 41.05
C VAL A 265 -2.80 -1.66 41.92
N ARG A 266 -3.01 -0.51 42.60
CA ARG A 266 -4.15 -0.31 43.52
C ARG A 266 -5.30 0.49 42.87
N ALA A 267 -4.97 1.46 42.04
CA ALA A 267 -5.96 2.28 41.35
C ALA A 267 -5.58 2.49 39.88
N THR A 268 -6.57 2.59 39.00
CA THR A 268 -6.36 2.85 37.58
C THR A 268 -7.31 3.90 37.04
N LEU A 269 -6.82 4.66 36.05
CA LEU A 269 -7.62 5.46 35.13
C LEU A 269 -7.21 5.03 33.72
N VAL A 270 -8.17 4.60 32.93
CA VAL A 270 -7.95 4.27 31.52
C VAL A 270 -8.79 5.18 30.67
N VAL A 271 -8.17 5.82 29.69
CA VAL A 271 -8.85 6.72 28.74
C VAL A 271 -8.59 6.24 27.33
N SER A 272 -9.66 6.08 26.55
CA SER A 272 -9.60 5.53 25.21
C SER A 272 -9.20 6.59 24.18
N LEU A 273 -8.30 6.22 23.28
CA LEU A 273 -7.98 6.98 22.08
C LEU A 273 -8.70 6.32 20.90
N VAL A 274 -9.83 6.92 20.48
CA VAL A 274 -10.68 6.41 19.39
C VAL A 274 -10.44 7.24 18.14
N VAL A 275 -9.85 6.62 17.14
CA VAL A 275 -9.48 7.27 15.86
C VAL A 275 -10.32 6.65 14.74
N GLY A 276 -11.05 7.46 14.00
CA GLY A 276 -11.91 6.97 12.92
C GLY A 276 -12.95 5.94 13.36
N GLY A 277 -13.46 6.07 14.61
CA GLY A 277 -14.46 5.13 15.19
C GLY A 277 -13.88 3.80 15.68
N LYS A 278 -12.57 3.61 15.65
CA LYS A 278 -11.86 2.41 16.12
C LYS A 278 -10.95 2.72 17.30
N LEU A 279 -10.81 1.78 18.20
CA LEU A 279 -9.90 1.89 19.34
C LEU A 279 -8.44 1.81 18.84
N TRP A 280 -7.80 2.96 18.71
CA TRP A 280 -6.40 3.09 18.30
C TRP A 280 -5.44 2.72 19.43
N GLY A 281 -5.81 3.11 20.66
CA GLY A 281 -4.98 2.89 21.83
C GLY A 281 -5.66 3.33 23.12
N LEU A 282 -4.92 3.28 24.21
CA LEU A 282 -5.36 3.66 25.55
C LEU A 282 -4.32 4.57 26.22
N VAL A 283 -4.77 5.55 26.97
CA VAL A 283 -3.95 6.19 28.00
C VAL A 283 -4.24 5.43 29.31
N ALA A 284 -3.30 4.59 29.74
CA ALA A 284 -3.43 3.78 30.94
C ALA A 284 -2.61 4.39 32.10
N CYS A 285 -3.31 4.81 33.14
CA CYS A 285 -2.72 5.41 34.32
C CYS A 285 -2.82 4.44 35.49
N HIS A 286 -1.70 4.15 36.17
CA HIS A 286 -1.61 3.26 37.32
C HIS A 286 -1.15 4.02 38.57
N HIS A 287 -1.75 3.71 39.71
CA HIS A 287 -1.34 4.23 41.01
C HIS A 287 -1.20 3.07 42.00
N TYR A 288 -0.23 3.17 42.89
CA TYR A 288 0.10 2.07 43.82
C TYR A 288 -0.56 2.23 45.19
N LEU A 289 -1.39 3.25 45.36
CA LEU A 289 -2.32 3.46 46.48
C LEU A 289 -3.72 3.66 45.95
N PRO A 290 -4.80 3.48 46.75
CA PRO A 290 -6.14 3.87 46.36
C PRO A 290 -6.19 5.33 45.97
N ARG A 291 -6.89 5.64 44.85
CA ARG A 291 -6.96 7.00 44.32
C ARG A 291 -8.32 7.30 43.75
N PHE A 292 -9.00 8.25 44.34
CA PHE A 292 -10.25 8.78 43.81
C PHE A 292 -9.97 9.87 42.75
N MET A 293 -10.70 9.82 41.65
CA MET A 293 -10.62 10.79 40.57
C MET A 293 -11.97 11.47 40.38
N HIS A 294 -12.05 12.75 40.72
CA HIS A 294 -13.28 13.51 40.61
C HIS A 294 -13.79 13.61 39.18
N PHE A 295 -15.09 13.77 39.04
CA PHE A 295 -15.79 13.80 37.75
C PHE A 295 -15.24 14.85 36.79
N GLU A 296 -15.05 16.11 37.23
CA GLU A 296 -14.54 17.18 36.37
C GLU A 296 -13.17 16.85 35.77
N LEU A 297 -12.26 16.23 36.54
CA LEU A 297 -10.95 15.87 36.06
C LEU A 297 -11.01 14.72 35.04
N ARG A 298 -11.93 13.78 35.21
CA ARG A 298 -12.17 12.73 34.21
C ARG A 298 -12.72 13.30 32.91
N ALA A 299 -13.63 14.28 32.99
CA ALA A 299 -14.16 15.00 31.82
C ALA A 299 -13.03 15.74 31.06
N ILE A 300 -12.10 16.38 31.80
CA ILE A 300 -10.89 16.99 31.19
C ILE A 300 -10.07 15.92 30.46
N CYS A 301 -9.84 14.78 31.09
CA CYS A 301 -9.08 13.67 30.47
C CYS A 301 -9.75 13.17 29.19
N GLU A 302 -11.10 13.11 29.17
CA GLU A 302 -11.86 12.71 27.99
C GLU A 302 -11.73 13.74 26.87
N LEU A 303 -11.86 15.03 27.15
CA LEU A 303 -11.65 16.12 26.18
C LEU A 303 -10.24 16.12 25.61
N LEU A 304 -9.23 15.91 26.45
CA LEU A 304 -7.84 15.78 26.00
C LEU A 304 -7.67 14.56 25.09
N ALA A 305 -8.26 13.43 25.43
CA ALA A 305 -8.20 12.23 24.60
C ALA A 305 -8.84 12.45 23.21
N GLU A 306 -9.95 13.19 23.14
CA GLU A 306 -10.60 13.58 21.88
C GLU A 306 -9.69 14.47 21.03
N ALA A 307 -9.06 15.47 21.66
CA ALA A 307 -8.10 16.34 20.98
C ALA A 307 -6.87 15.56 20.48
N ILE A 308 -6.37 14.63 21.28
CA ILE A 308 -5.25 13.75 20.92
C ILE A 308 -5.65 12.84 19.75
N ALA A 309 -6.83 12.20 19.79
CA ALA A 309 -7.33 11.34 18.71
C ALA A 309 -7.48 12.12 17.39
N THR A 310 -8.00 13.35 17.47
CA THR A 310 -8.06 14.27 16.31
C THR A 310 -6.68 14.60 15.77
N ARG A 311 -5.70 14.84 16.64
CA ARG A 311 -4.32 15.12 16.22
C ARG A 311 -3.64 13.89 15.62
N ILE A 312 -3.89 12.68 16.15
CA ILE A 312 -3.42 11.42 15.55
C ILE A 312 -3.94 11.32 14.12
N THR A 313 -5.27 11.50 13.91
CA THR A 313 -5.90 11.49 12.58
C THR A 313 -5.21 12.49 11.63
N ALA A 314 -4.96 13.70 12.10
CA ALA A 314 -4.32 14.75 11.30
C ALA A 314 -2.87 14.36 10.91
N LEU A 315 -2.10 13.78 11.82
CA LEU A 315 -0.73 13.33 11.55
C LEU A 315 -0.68 12.15 10.58
N GLU A 316 -1.59 11.18 10.73
CA GLU A 316 -1.70 10.03 9.83
C GLU A 316 -2.18 10.47 8.44
N SER A 317 -3.19 11.36 8.34
CA SER A 317 -3.65 11.91 7.08
C SER A 317 -2.58 12.73 6.37
N PHE A 318 -1.77 13.49 7.12
CA PHE A 318 -0.66 14.24 6.56
C PHE A 318 0.40 13.29 5.96
N ALA A 319 0.75 12.21 6.65
CA ALA A 319 1.69 11.20 6.15
C ALA A 319 1.15 10.54 4.87
N GLN A 320 -0.15 10.22 4.82
CA GLN A 320 -0.79 9.67 3.63
C GLN A 320 -0.74 10.66 2.46
N SER A 321 -1.10 11.94 2.69
CA SER A 321 -1.06 12.97 1.66
C SER A 321 0.35 13.19 1.10
N GLN A 322 1.39 13.09 1.93
CA GLN A 322 2.79 13.12 1.46
C GLN A 322 3.10 11.95 0.51
N SER A 323 2.59 10.75 0.82
CA SER A 323 2.75 9.58 -0.05
C SER A 323 2.01 9.76 -1.38
N GLU A 324 0.81 10.33 -1.37
CA GLU A 324 0.03 10.63 -2.59
C GLU A 324 0.74 11.65 -3.48
N LEU A 325 1.26 12.73 -2.89
CA LEU A 325 2.08 13.72 -3.62
C LEU A 325 3.35 13.12 -4.20
N PHE A 326 3.98 12.18 -3.50
CA PHE A 326 5.12 11.44 -4.03
C PHE A 326 4.73 10.66 -5.28
N VAL A 327 3.62 9.93 -5.25
CA VAL A 327 3.12 9.14 -6.38
C VAL A 327 2.82 10.03 -7.59
N GLN A 328 2.12 11.15 -7.40
CA GLN A 328 1.84 12.10 -8.49
C GLN A 328 3.11 12.63 -9.15
N ARG A 329 4.13 12.97 -8.33
CA ARG A 329 5.43 13.41 -8.87
C ARG A 329 6.18 12.29 -9.59
N LEU A 330 6.07 11.06 -9.11
CA LEU A 330 6.65 9.89 -9.78
C LEU A 330 5.99 9.67 -11.15
N GLU A 331 4.67 9.71 -11.21
CA GLU A 331 3.90 9.58 -12.46
C GLU A 331 4.32 10.63 -13.47
N GLN A 332 4.35 11.90 -13.07
CA GLN A 332 4.77 12.99 -13.95
C GLN A 332 6.20 12.78 -14.49
N ARG A 333 7.14 12.40 -13.64
CA ARG A 333 8.52 12.11 -14.06
C ARG A 333 8.63 10.95 -15.03
N MET A 334 7.84 9.89 -14.82
CA MET A 334 7.81 8.75 -15.73
C MET A 334 7.27 9.16 -17.11
N ILE A 335 6.21 9.97 -17.16
CA ILE A 335 5.66 10.50 -18.42
C ILE A 335 6.69 11.41 -19.13
N GLU A 336 7.35 12.28 -18.39
CA GLU A 336 8.42 13.14 -18.93
C GLU A 336 9.59 12.31 -19.47
N ALA A 337 10.00 11.25 -18.77
CA ALA A 337 11.07 10.35 -19.21
C ALA A 337 10.70 9.58 -20.48
N ILE A 338 9.45 9.12 -20.61
CA ILE A 338 8.94 8.53 -21.85
C ILE A 338 9.04 9.52 -23.02
N THR A 339 8.62 10.75 -22.76
CA THR A 339 8.62 11.79 -23.82
C THR A 339 10.01 12.20 -24.28
N ARG A 340 10.96 12.26 -23.34
CA ARG A 340 12.33 12.71 -23.61
C ARG A 340 13.28 11.62 -24.09
N GLU A 341 13.17 10.44 -23.49
CA GLU A 341 14.17 9.38 -23.60
C GLU A 341 13.57 8.07 -24.13
N GLY A 342 12.26 7.98 -24.22
CA GLY A 342 11.55 6.75 -24.60
C GLY A 342 11.64 5.63 -23.55
N ASP A 343 12.13 5.95 -22.34
CA ASP A 343 12.34 4.98 -21.25
C ASP A 343 11.86 5.55 -19.90
N TRP A 344 10.77 4.98 -19.37
CA TRP A 344 10.20 5.35 -18.07
C TRP A 344 10.99 4.81 -16.87
N ARG A 345 11.81 3.79 -17.08
CA ARG A 345 12.50 3.05 -16.01
C ARG A 345 13.52 3.89 -15.27
N ALA A 346 14.18 4.82 -15.96
CA ALA A 346 15.16 5.72 -15.36
C ALA A 346 14.51 6.65 -14.32
N ALA A 347 13.28 7.09 -14.56
CA ALA A 347 12.57 8.01 -13.67
C ALA A 347 12.19 7.39 -12.31
N ILE A 348 12.05 6.06 -12.21
CA ILE A 348 11.79 5.37 -10.94
C ILE A 348 12.99 5.47 -10.00
N PHE A 349 14.21 5.44 -10.54
CA PHE A 349 15.44 5.38 -9.76
C PHE A 349 16.18 6.72 -9.67
N ASP A 350 15.50 7.81 -9.99
CA ASP A 350 16.05 9.15 -9.78
C ASP A 350 16.29 9.40 -8.29
N THR A 351 17.53 9.75 -7.95
CA THR A 351 17.97 9.95 -6.56
C THR A 351 17.41 11.21 -5.90
N SER A 352 16.86 12.15 -6.67
CA SER A 352 16.33 13.43 -6.14
C SER A 352 15.11 13.24 -5.25
N GLN A 353 14.32 12.17 -5.50
CA GLN A 353 13.21 11.72 -4.66
C GLN A 353 13.20 10.19 -4.65
N SER A 354 13.80 9.62 -3.63
CA SER A 354 13.99 8.16 -3.55
C SER A 354 12.68 7.41 -3.38
N ILE A 355 12.45 6.40 -4.23
CA ILE A 355 11.32 5.45 -4.12
C ILE A 355 11.37 4.62 -2.83
N LEU A 356 12.48 4.67 -2.10
CA LEU A 356 12.67 3.97 -0.84
C LEU A 356 11.97 4.66 0.33
N GLN A 357 11.83 5.99 0.23
CA GLN A 357 11.36 6.82 1.34
C GLN A 357 9.92 6.53 1.80
N PRO A 358 8.93 6.37 0.90
CA PRO A 358 7.54 6.11 1.33
C PRO A 358 7.36 4.80 2.10
N LEU A 359 8.24 3.82 1.86
CA LEU A 359 8.20 2.51 2.50
C LEU A 359 9.32 2.32 3.53
N HIS A 360 10.15 3.32 3.80
CA HIS A 360 11.31 3.18 4.69
C HIS A 360 12.16 1.94 4.34
N ALA A 361 12.29 1.64 3.04
CA ALA A 361 13.01 0.48 2.55
C ALA A 361 14.51 0.78 2.42
N ALA A 362 15.35 -0.23 2.57
CA ALA A 362 16.79 -0.12 2.37
C ALA A 362 17.18 -0.23 0.88
N GLY A 363 16.39 -0.98 0.10
CA GLY A 363 16.61 -1.17 -1.32
C GLY A 363 15.30 -1.39 -2.09
N CYS A 364 15.39 -1.19 -3.41
CA CYS A 364 14.30 -1.44 -4.34
C CYS A 364 14.84 -2.05 -5.64
N ALA A 365 14.10 -3.00 -6.21
CA ALA A 365 14.38 -3.62 -7.50
C ALA A 365 13.16 -3.58 -8.41
N LEU A 366 13.39 -3.25 -9.66
CA LEU A 366 12.43 -3.36 -10.75
C LEU A 366 12.84 -4.52 -11.65
N VAL A 367 11.96 -5.47 -11.85
CA VAL A 367 12.11 -6.54 -12.86
C VAL A 367 11.09 -6.30 -13.95
N TYR A 368 11.59 -6.06 -15.18
CA TYR A 368 10.77 -5.75 -16.34
C TYR A 368 11.46 -6.23 -17.62
N GLU A 369 10.78 -6.99 -18.46
CA GLU A 369 11.31 -7.57 -19.72
C GLU A 369 12.69 -8.24 -19.50
N ASP A 370 12.82 -9.12 -18.49
CA ASP A 370 14.05 -9.81 -18.06
C ASP A 370 15.21 -8.90 -17.61
N GLN A 371 15.02 -7.59 -17.60
CA GLN A 371 15.99 -6.63 -17.08
C GLN A 371 15.71 -6.31 -15.64
N ILE A 372 16.79 -6.17 -14.86
CA ILE A 372 16.72 -5.78 -13.45
C ILE A 372 17.42 -4.46 -13.28
N ARG A 373 16.73 -3.49 -12.67
CA ARG A 373 17.31 -2.23 -12.19
C ARG A 373 17.12 -2.13 -10.70
N THR A 374 18.09 -1.59 -9.99
CA THR A 374 18.13 -1.57 -8.54
C THR A 374 18.59 -0.22 -8.00
N ILE A 375 18.16 0.11 -6.77
CA ILE A 375 18.65 1.24 -5.98
C ILE A 375 18.74 0.84 -4.51
N GLY A 376 19.73 1.34 -3.79
CA GLY A 376 19.98 1.02 -2.38
C GLY A 376 20.55 -0.37 -2.18
N ASP A 377 20.34 -0.92 -0.99
CA ASP A 377 20.82 -2.24 -0.60
C ASP A 377 19.85 -3.33 -1.09
N VAL A 378 20.27 -4.07 -2.10
CA VAL A 378 19.45 -5.11 -2.74
C VAL A 378 20.23 -6.42 -2.86
N PRO A 379 19.53 -7.57 -2.89
CA PRO A 379 20.13 -8.86 -3.22
C PRO A 379 20.76 -8.87 -4.62
N SER A 380 21.56 -9.89 -4.93
CA SER A 380 22.11 -10.04 -6.27
C SER A 380 21.00 -10.16 -7.33
N THR A 381 21.32 -9.87 -8.59
CA THR A 381 20.34 -9.98 -9.69
C THR A 381 19.78 -11.39 -9.85
N GLN A 382 20.57 -12.41 -9.49
CA GLN A 382 20.12 -13.80 -9.48
C GLN A 382 19.08 -14.02 -8.36
N ASP A 383 19.38 -13.55 -7.17
CA ASP A 383 18.47 -13.68 -6.01
C ASP A 383 17.15 -12.92 -6.24
N VAL A 384 17.22 -11.74 -6.87
CA VAL A 384 16.03 -10.97 -7.23
C VAL A 384 15.15 -11.75 -8.21
N ARG A 385 15.72 -12.50 -9.18
CA ARG A 385 14.94 -13.40 -10.05
C ARG A 385 14.33 -14.57 -9.29
N GLU A 386 15.03 -15.13 -8.32
CA GLU A 386 14.52 -16.22 -7.49
C GLU A 386 13.33 -15.74 -6.64
N ILE A 387 13.43 -14.52 -6.06
CA ILE A 387 12.32 -13.89 -5.35
C ILE A 387 11.13 -13.65 -6.30
N ALA A 388 11.37 -13.12 -7.51
CA ALA A 388 10.31 -12.93 -8.52
C ALA A 388 9.64 -14.26 -8.89
N GLY A 389 10.42 -15.33 -9.07
CA GLY A 389 9.90 -16.67 -9.31
C GLY A 389 9.08 -17.25 -8.15
N TRP A 390 9.43 -16.91 -6.90
CA TRP A 390 8.62 -17.25 -5.73
C TRP A 390 7.30 -16.47 -5.73
N LEU A 391 7.34 -15.17 -6.01
CA LEU A 391 6.15 -14.30 -6.09
C LEU A 391 5.16 -14.79 -7.17
N ASP A 392 5.65 -15.25 -8.31
CA ASP A 392 4.81 -15.82 -9.39
C ASP A 392 4.04 -17.09 -8.99
N ARG A 393 4.52 -17.81 -7.98
CA ARG A 393 3.86 -19.00 -7.42
C ARG A 393 2.78 -18.63 -6.39
N GLN A 394 2.81 -17.40 -5.87
CA GLN A 394 1.80 -16.91 -4.93
C GLN A 394 0.49 -16.54 -5.63
N PRO A 395 -0.65 -16.56 -4.93
CA PRO A 395 -1.88 -15.98 -5.44
C PRO A 395 -1.67 -14.52 -5.83
N ARG A 396 -2.11 -14.13 -7.01
CA ARG A 396 -1.91 -12.78 -7.50
C ARG A 396 -2.67 -11.76 -6.63
N ALA A 397 -1.95 -10.88 -6.01
CA ALA A 397 -2.47 -9.81 -5.17
C ALA A 397 -1.93 -8.46 -5.66
N ALA A 398 -2.61 -7.36 -5.31
CA ALA A 398 -2.13 -6.02 -5.63
C ALA A 398 -0.77 -5.72 -4.96
N VAL A 399 -0.52 -6.31 -3.79
CA VAL A 399 0.76 -6.28 -3.08
C VAL A 399 0.92 -7.61 -2.34
N THR A 400 2.10 -8.19 -2.42
CA THR A 400 2.51 -9.34 -1.60
C THR A 400 3.61 -8.88 -0.66
N SER A 401 3.53 -9.23 0.62
CA SER A 401 4.52 -8.81 1.62
C SER A 401 4.87 -9.92 2.58
N THR A 402 6.11 -9.92 3.02
CA THR A 402 6.58 -10.70 4.18
C THR A 402 7.62 -9.90 4.95
N ALA A 403 7.71 -10.09 6.24
CA ALA A 403 8.77 -9.56 7.09
C ALA A 403 9.81 -10.63 7.45
N SER A 404 9.65 -11.86 6.98
CA SER A 404 10.41 -13.06 7.37
C SER A 404 10.70 -13.99 6.18
N LEU A 405 11.13 -13.43 5.05
CA LEU A 405 11.30 -14.17 3.79
C LEU A 405 12.05 -15.50 3.97
N GLY A 406 13.16 -15.50 4.71
CA GLY A 406 13.96 -16.70 4.92
C GLY A 406 13.30 -17.76 5.80
N LEU A 407 12.31 -17.37 6.65
CA LEU A 407 11.51 -18.30 7.45
C LEU A 407 10.33 -18.84 6.62
N ASP A 408 9.70 -17.98 5.81
CA ASP A 408 8.55 -18.35 4.97
C ASP A 408 9.00 -19.21 3.76
N VAL A 409 10.22 -18.96 3.27
CA VAL A 409 10.81 -19.63 2.11
C VAL A 409 12.24 -20.09 2.46
N PRO A 410 12.42 -21.30 3.00
CA PRO A 410 13.73 -21.76 3.48
C PRO A 410 14.83 -21.75 2.42
N GLU A 411 14.48 -21.90 1.14
CA GLU A 411 15.44 -21.83 0.01
C GLU A 411 16.08 -20.46 -0.12
N LEU A 412 15.39 -19.39 0.32
CA LEU A 412 15.84 -18.02 0.31
C LEU A 412 16.43 -17.54 1.66
N ALA A 413 16.65 -18.45 2.61
CA ALA A 413 17.18 -18.13 3.94
C ALA A 413 18.56 -17.45 3.90
N HIS A 414 19.35 -17.67 2.87
CA HIS A 414 20.64 -17.02 2.66
C HIS A 414 20.52 -15.50 2.45
N LEU A 415 19.33 -15.01 2.08
CA LEU A 415 19.03 -13.58 1.86
C LEU A 415 18.64 -12.81 3.12
N THR A 416 18.47 -13.50 4.26
CA THR A 416 17.97 -12.93 5.52
C THR A 416 18.64 -11.60 5.89
N ARG A 417 19.96 -11.49 5.75
CA ARG A 417 20.70 -10.29 6.10
C ARG A 417 20.34 -9.05 5.28
N MET A 418 19.90 -9.23 4.02
CA MET A 418 19.61 -8.13 3.09
C MET A 418 18.13 -7.97 2.78
N ALA A 419 17.36 -9.05 2.79
CA ALA A 419 15.99 -9.10 2.33
C ALA A 419 15.09 -9.97 3.24
N SER A 420 15.22 -9.82 4.55
CA SER A 420 14.24 -10.41 5.49
C SER A 420 12.85 -9.91 5.22
N GLY A 421 12.69 -8.61 4.99
CA GLY A 421 11.43 -7.99 4.61
C GLY A 421 11.36 -7.76 3.11
N VAL A 422 10.29 -8.24 2.49
CA VAL A 422 10.00 -8.01 1.07
C VAL A 422 8.57 -7.51 0.91
N VAL A 423 8.40 -6.44 0.15
CA VAL A 423 7.11 -6.01 -0.39
C VAL A 423 7.23 -5.95 -1.90
N ALA A 424 6.29 -6.56 -2.60
CA ALA A 424 6.29 -6.60 -4.05
C ALA A 424 4.92 -6.24 -4.62
N ALA A 425 4.92 -5.39 -5.64
CA ALA A 425 3.75 -5.04 -6.44
C ALA A 425 3.97 -5.53 -7.88
N PRO A 426 3.04 -6.28 -8.48
CA PRO A 426 3.10 -6.61 -9.90
C PRO A 426 2.89 -5.35 -10.74
N ILE A 427 3.70 -5.18 -11.79
CA ILE A 427 3.65 -4.00 -12.66
C ILE A 427 3.05 -4.29 -14.03
N SER A 428 2.69 -5.53 -14.30
CA SER A 428 2.01 -5.95 -15.53
C SER A 428 1.35 -7.31 -15.36
N ASP A 429 0.63 -7.80 -16.39
CA ASP A 429 0.07 -9.15 -16.39
C ASP A 429 1.07 -10.25 -16.75
N HIS A 430 2.29 -9.90 -17.11
CA HIS A 430 3.33 -10.86 -17.41
C HIS A 430 3.96 -11.40 -16.12
N ARG A 431 4.37 -12.67 -16.16
CA ARG A 431 5.08 -13.31 -15.05
C ARG A 431 6.48 -12.71 -14.89
N GLY A 432 6.95 -12.67 -13.66
CA GLY A 432 8.28 -12.17 -13.33
C GLY A 432 8.43 -10.65 -13.33
N GLU A 433 7.37 -9.89 -13.60
CA GLU A 433 7.44 -8.43 -13.65
C GLU A 433 6.90 -7.79 -12.37
N PHE A 434 7.82 -7.31 -11.54
CA PHE A 434 7.54 -6.77 -10.23
C PHE A 434 8.36 -5.53 -9.92
N LEU A 435 7.78 -4.65 -9.12
CA LEU A 435 8.49 -3.64 -8.34
C LEU A 435 8.58 -4.13 -6.90
N MET A 436 9.78 -4.27 -6.37
CA MET A 436 10.06 -4.89 -5.08
C MET A 436 10.84 -3.95 -4.17
N TRP A 437 10.49 -3.92 -2.88
CA TRP A 437 11.22 -3.21 -1.83
C TRP A 437 11.74 -4.18 -0.80
N PHE A 438 12.93 -3.88 -0.27
CA PHE A 438 13.65 -4.75 0.65
C PHE A 438 13.96 -4.03 1.96
N ARG A 439 13.80 -4.77 3.06
CA ARG A 439 14.30 -4.42 4.38
C ARG A 439 15.28 -5.49 4.85
N PRO A 440 16.45 -5.11 5.39
CA PRO A 440 17.38 -6.07 5.96
C PRO A 440 16.83 -6.70 7.23
N GLU A 441 17.45 -7.78 7.65
CA GLU A 441 17.23 -8.35 8.97
C GLU A 441 17.47 -7.30 10.07
N ARG A 442 16.58 -7.28 11.01
CA ARG A 442 16.74 -6.50 12.23
C ARG A 442 16.59 -7.41 13.43
N VAL A 443 17.74 -7.91 13.89
CA VAL A 443 17.77 -8.64 15.17
C VAL A 443 17.36 -7.69 16.27
N HIS A 444 16.25 -7.96 16.91
CA HIS A 444 15.76 -7.16 18.01
C HIS A 444 15.18 -8.03 19.11
N THR A 445 15.26 -7.52 20.33
CA THR A 445 14.67 -8.19 21.48
C THR A 445 13.28 -7.62 21.71
N VAL A 446 12.24 -8.43 21.49
CA VAL A 446 10.89 -8.10 21.91
C VAL A 446 10.78 -8.39 23.40
N THR A 447 10.45 -7.36 24.16
CA THR A 447 10.21 -7.49 25.59
C THR A 447 8.72 -7.66 25.84
N TRP A 448 8.34 -8.83 26.31
CA TRP A 448 6.97 -9.11 26.72
C TRP A 448 6.82 -8.85 28.22
N GLY A 449 5.69 -8.29 28.63
CA GLY A 449 5.33 -8.21 30.04
C GLY A 449 4.88 -9.56 30.58
N GLY A 450 5.79 -10.53 30.67
CA GLY A 450 5.56 -11.93 30.97
C GLY A 450 5.63 -12.84 29.74
N ASP A 451 5.85 -14.13 29.90
CA ASP A 451 5.98 -15.10 28.81
C ASP A 451 4.67 -15.21 28.00
N PRO A 452 4.64 -14.84 26.72
CA PRO A 452 3.42 -14.88 25.89
C PRO A 452 2.98 -16.31 25.53
N LYS A 453 3.86 -17.31 25.67
CA LYS A 453 3.61 -18.72 25.32
C LYS A 453 3.26 -19.59 26.51
N LYS A 454 3.27 -19.02 27.74
CA LYS A 454 3.02 -19.81 28.94
C LYS A 454 1.55 -20.26 28.96
N PRO A 455 1.27 -21.56 29.01
CA PRO A 455 -0.10 -22.05 29.05
C PRO A 455 -0.78 -21.54 30.34
N PHE A 456 -2.04 -21.21 30.22
CA PHE A 456 -2.89 -20.88 31.35
C PHE A 456 -2.93 -22.08 32.30
N THR A 457 -2.42 -21.92 33.51
CA THR A 457 -2.54 -22.97 34.54
C THR A 457 -3.79 -22.67 35.35
N MET A 458 -4.81 -23.54 35.24
CA MET A 458 -5.93 -23.56 36.19
C MET A 458 -5.38 -23.89 37.58
N GLY A 459 -5.53 -22.98 38.53
CA GLY A 459 -5.27 -23.24 39.95
C GLY A 459 -6.57 -23.28 40.72
N ASP A 460 -6.54 -23.90 41.89
CA ASP A 460 -7.72 -24.14 42.74
C ASP A 460 -8.17 -22.91 43.57
N THR A 461 -7.46 -21.78 43.46
CA THR A 461 -7.75 -20.57 44.25
C THR A 461 -8.14 -19.37 43.39
N PRO A 462 -8.92 -18.39 43.92
CA PRO A 462 -9.25 -17.16 43.17
C PRO A 462 -8.02 -16.37 42.68
N ALA A 463 -6.86 -16.50 43.38
CA ALA A 463 -5.61 -15.90 42.95
C ALA A 463 -5.05 -16.53 41.66
N ASP A 464 -5.54 -17.69 41.28
CA ASP A 464 -5.13 -18.44 40.11
C ASP A 464 -5.95 -18.09 38.87
N LEU A 465 -7.02 -17.29 39.03
CA LEU A 465 -7.91 -16.84 37.93
C LEU A 465 -7.36 -15.66 37.13
N SER A 466 -6.06 -15.37 37.20
CA SER A 466 -5.45 -14.31 36.41
C SER A 466 -4.75 -14.85 35.16
N PRO A 467 -4.90 -14.23 34.00
CA PRO A 467 -4.17 -14.62 32.80
C PRO A 467 -2.65 -14.55 32.99
N ARG A 468 -2.17 -13.75 33.98
CA ARG A 468 -0.73 -13.61 34.30
C ARG A 468 -0.47 -13.54 35.78
N ARG A 469 0.49 -14.36 36.23
CA ARG A 469 1.01 -14.33 37.60
C ARG A 469 2.30 -13.52 37.72
N SER A 470 3.03 -13.34 36.60
CA SER A 470 4.31 -12.63 36.58
C SER A 470 4.34 -11.66 35.41
N PHE A 471 4.71 -10.43 35.68
CA PHE A 471 4.97 -9.37 34.73
C PHE A 471 6.47 -9.12 34.56
N ALA A 472 7.31 -10.04 35.07
CA ALA A 472 8.74 -9.99 34.83
C ALA A 472 9.01 -9.97 33.32
N LYS A 473 9.94 -9.11 32.90
CA LYS A 473 10.31 -8.98 31.50
C LYS A 473 10.75 -10.34 30.94
N TRP A 474 10.07 -10.77 29.88
CA TRP A 474 10.46 -11.93 29.12
C TRP A 474 11.01 -11.45 27.78
N HIS A 475 12.26 -11.76 27.53
CA HIS A 475 12.97 -11.30 26.35
C HIS A 475 12.93 -12.40 25.28
N GLN A 476 12.33 -12.08 24.16
CA GLN A 476 12.35 -12.91 22.97
C GLN A 476 13.29 -12.25 21.97
N VAL A 477 14.41 -12.90 21.69
CA VAL A 477 15.25 -12.52 20.55
C VAL A 477 14.54 -12.96 19.28
N VAL A 478 14.23 -12.01 18.44
CA VAL A 478 13.62 -12.25 17.13
C VAL A 478 14.72 -12.05 16.10
N GLU A 479 15.04 -13.16 15.42
CA GLU A 479 16.01 -13.25 14.33
C GLU A 479 15.30 -13.66 13.06
N GLY A 480 15.91 -13.43 11.90
CA GLY A 480 15.34 -13.81 10.61
C GLY A 480 14.20 -12.92 10.13
N THR A 481 13.94 -11.79 10.82
CA THR A 481 12.86 -10.87 10.48
C THR A 481 13.35 -9.43 10.29
N SER A 482 12.67 -8.68 9.46
CA SER A 482 12.83 -7.22 9.35
C SER A 482 11.88 -6.48 10.30
N ASP A 483 11.97 -5.15 10.32
CA ASP A 483 10.86 -4.33 10.82
C ASP A 483 9.58 -4.67 10.03
N PRO A 484 8.43 -4.85 10.70
CA PRO A 484 7.19 -5.19 10.02
C PRO A 484 6.74 -4.07 9.07
N TRP A 485 6.10 -4.46 7.96
CA TRP A 485 5.48 -3.52 7.04
C TRP A 485 4.18 -2.99 7.65
N THR A 486 4.07 -1.68 7.77
CA THR A 486 2.85 -1.04 8.28
C THR A 486 1.75 -1.01 7.20
N ALA A 487 0.49 -0.81 7.61
CA ALA A 487 -0.62 -0.59 6.67
C ALA A 487 -0.35 0.58 5.72
N ALA A 488 0.33 1.64 6.20
CA ALA A 488 0.73 2.78 5.40
C ALA A 488 1.78 2.40 4.34
N ASP A 489 2.79 1.59 4.70
CA ASP A 489 3.80 1.08 3.77
C ASP A 489 3.14 0.25 2.65
N LEU A 490 2.23 -0.65 3.02
CA LEU A 490 1.52 -1.51 2.06
C LEU A 490 0.57 -0.69 1.15
N ALA A 491 -0.07 0.34 1.68
CA ALA A 491 -0.89 1.27 0.89
C ALA A 491 -0.01 2.06 -0.10
N ALA A 492 1.13 2.56 0.34
CA ALA A 492 2.10 3.26 -0.51
C ALA A 492 2.62 2.33 -1.63
N ALA A 493 3.02 1.10 -1.29
CA ALA A 493 3.48 0.11 -2.27
C ALA A 493 2.41 -0.20 -3.31
N ARG A 494 1.15 -0.35 -2.88
CA ARG A 494 0.01 -0.59 -3.77
C ARG A 494 -0.19 0.56 -4.75
N THR A 495 -0.22 1.79 -4.24
CA THR A 495 -0.46 2.98 -5.07
C THR A 495 0.69 3.19 -6.06
N ILE A 496 1.94 3.08 -5.61
CA ILE A 496 3.12 3.15 -6.48
C ILE A 496 3.09 2.05 -7.55
N GLY A 497 2.82 0.81 -7.13
CA GLY A 497 2.75 -0.34 -8.03
C GLY A 497 1.67 -0.17 -9.10
N GLN A 498 0.48 0.29 -8.72
CA GLN A 498 -0.61 0.57 -9.65
C GLN A 498 -0.25 1.67 -10.66
N THR A 499 0.30 2.79 -10.18
CA THR A 499 0.76 3.88 -11.06
C THR A 499 1.80 3.41 -12.07
N VAL A 500 2.78 2.61 -11.61
CA VAL A 500 3.79 2.03 -12.53
C VAL A 500 3.14 1.07 -13.52
N ALA A 501 2.21 0.22 -13.07
CA ALA A 501 1.49 -0.72 -13.93
C ALA A 501 0.66 -0.01 -15.03
N ASP A 502 -0.03 1.07 -14.67
CA ASP A 502 -0.82 1.87 -15.62
C ASP A 502 0.07 2.50 -16.69
N ILE A 503 1.22 3.04 -16.31
CA ILE A 503 2.19 3.61 -17.24
C ILE A 503 2.82 2.53 -18.12
N VAL A 504 3.16 1.36 -17.57
CA VAL A 504 3.65 0.21 -18.34
C VAL A 504 2.63 -0.23 -19.38
N LEU A 505 1.36 -0.31 -19.01
CA LEU A 505 0.28 -0.67 -19.92
C LEU A 505 0.14 0.35 -21.04
N GLN A 506 0.13 1.64 -20.73
CA GLN A 506 0.06 2.73 -21.72
C GLN A 506 1.28 2.70 -22.65
N PHE A 507 2.47 2.54 -22.10
CA PHE A 507 3.71 2.46 -22.86
C PHE A 507 3.70 1.28 -23.85
N ARG A 508 3.28 0.09 -23.41
CA ARG A 508 3.13 -1.09 -24.27
C ARG A 508 2.08 -0.88 -25.37
N ALA A 509 0.95 -0.27 -25.02
CA ALA A 509 -0.10 0.03 -25.99
C ALA A 509 0.40 0.96 -27.11
N VAL A 510 1.08 2.05 -26.74
CA VAL A 510 1.69 2.99 -27.69
C VAL A 510 2.72 2.29 -28.55
N ARG A 511 3.63 1.51 -27.96
CA ARG A 511 4.66 0.73 -28.67
C ARG A 511 4.04 -0.25 -29.68
N THR A 512 2.95 -0.92 -29.30
CA THR A 512 2.21 -1.83 -30.18
C THR A 512 1.53 -1.08 -31.34
N LEU A 513 0.95 0.09 -31.09
CA LEU A 513 0.34 0.93 -32.12
C LEU A 513 1.38 1.42 -33.14
N ILE A 514 2.53 1.90 -32.66
CA ILE A 514 3.63 2.34 -33.53
C ILE A 514 4.13 1.16 -34.39
N ALA A 515 4.35 0.00 -33.77
CA ALA A 515 4.79 -1.20 -34.51
C ALA A 515 3.75 -1.62 -35.58
N ARG A 516 2.46 -1.53 -35.26
CA ARG A 516 1.38 -1.84 -36.20
C ARG A 516 1.34 -0.84 -37.34
N GLU A 517 1.43 0.45 -37.05
CA GLU A 517 1.44 1.49 -38.08
C GLU A 517 2.64 1.35 -39.01
N GLN A 518 3.83 1.07 -38.45
CA GLN A 518 5.03 0.80 -39.22
C GLN A 518 4.86 -0.43 -40.13
N TYR A 519 4.26 -1.50 -39.57
CA TYR A 519 3.94 -2.69 -40.35
C TYR A 519 2.95 -2.40 -41.49
N GLU A 520 1.88 -1.64 -41.24
CA GLU A 520 0.87 -1.27 -42.24
C GLU A 520 1.50 -0.39 -43.36
N GLN A 521 2.38 0.57 -42.97
CA GLN A 521 3.12 1.39 -43.94
C GLN A 521 4.06 0.53 -44.80
N PHE A 522 4.83 -0.35 -44.14
CA PHE A 522 5.71 -1.28 -44.84
C PHE A 522 4.94 -2.20 -45.79
N SER A 523 3.86 -2.82 -45.28
CA SER A 523 3.01 -3.69 -46.10
C SER A 523 2.43 -2.94 -47.33
N SER A 524 1.95 -1.70 -47.11
CA SER A 524 1.44 -0.85 -48.20
C SER A 524 2.52 -0.53 -49.25
N GLN A 525 3.75 -0.24 -48.82
CA GLN A 525 4.86 0.02 -49.75
C GLN A 525 5.24 -1.22 -50.55
N VAL A 526 5.24 -2.40 -49.95
CA VAL A 526 5.53 -3.66 -50.63
C VAL A 526 4.42 -4.00 -51.63
N HIS A 527 3.15 -3.76 -51.25
CA HIS A 527 2.01 -3.95 -52.19
C HIS A 527 2.05 -2.98 -53.38
N ALA A 528 2.45 -1.74 -53.13
CA ALA A 528 2.61 -0.72 -54.19
C ALA A 528 3.80 -0.98 -55.12
N SER A 529 4.70 -1.91 -54.74
CA SER A 529 5.84 -2.26 -55.59
C SER A 529 5.40 -2.96 -56.88
N MET A 530 5.92 -2.47 -58.00
CA MET A 530 5.74 -3.12 -59.27
C MET A 530 6.54 -4.41 -59.45
N GLN A 531 7.48 -4.65 -58.56
CA GLN A 531 8.25 -5.91 -58.53
C GLN A 531 7.49 -6.98 -57.77
N PRO A 532 7.45 -8.20 -58.25
CA PRO A 532 6.94 -9.37 -57.58
C PRO A 532 7.78 -9.71 -56.36
N VAL A 533 7.23 -9.49 -55.15
CA VAL A 533 7.91 -9.71 -53.86
C VAL A 533 7.07 -10.65 -53.01
N LEU A 534 7.78 -11.53 -52.29
CA LEU A 534 7.22 -12.46 -51.35
C LEU A 534 8.11 -12.48 -50.07
N ILE A 535 7.46 -12.40 -48.93
CA ILE A 535 8.12 -12.40 -47.62
C ILE A 535 7.56 -13.55 -46.77
N THR A 536 8.45 -14.28 -46.11
CA THR A 536 8.09 -15.44 -45.29
C THR A 536 8.68 -15.35 -43.87
N ASP A 537 8.17 -16.15 -42.94
CA ASP A 537 8.82 -16.46 -41.67
C ASP A 537 9.99 -17.45 -41.87
N ALA A 538 10.67 -17.79 -40.75
CA ALA A 538 11.82 -18.69 -40.77
C ALA A 538 11.47 -20.13 -41.19
N GLU A 539 10.22 -20.52 -41.04
CA GLU A 539 9.69 -21.83 -41.43
C GLU A 539 9.20 -21.86 -42.86
N GLY A 540 9.25 -20.72 -43.60
CA GLY A 540 8.85 -20.62 -44.96
C GLY A 540 7.33 -20.36 -45.19
N ARG A 541 6.58 -20.02 -44.12
CA ARG A 541 5.17 -19.58 -44.30
C ARG A 541 5.14 -18.18 -44.88
N ILE A 542 4.24 -17.97 -45.83
CA ILE A 542 4.11 -16.71 -46.50
C ILE A 542 3.42 -15.69 -45.59
N LEU A 543 4.14 -14.66 -45.20
CA LEU A 543 3.65 -13.54 -44.42
C LEU A 543 3.06 -12.44 -45.28
N LEU A 544 3.68 -12.18 -46.45
CA LEU A 544 3.26 -11.15 -47.37
C LEU A 544 3.58 -11.55 -48.82
N MET A 545 2.59 -11.36 -49.70
CA MET A 545 2.70 -11.53 -51.15
C MET A 545 2.12 -10.27 -51.77
N ASN A 546 2.93 -9.53 -52.54
CA ASN A 546 2.42 -8.33 -53.20
C ASN A 546 1.55 -8.63 -54.42
N ASP A 547 0.83 -7.62 -54.89
CA ASP A 547 -0.09 -7.78 -56.00
C ASP A 547 0.63 -8.12 -57.30
N SER A 548 1.81 -7.54 -57.52
CA SER A 548 2.66 -7.85 -58.69
C SER A 548 3.04 -9.32 -58.78
N PHE A 549 3.30 -9.98 -57.66
CA PHE A 549 3.58 -11.43 -57.62
C PHE A 549 2.29 -12.23 -57.84
N ARG A 550 1.19 -11.80 -57.25
CA ARG A 550 -0.12 -12.48 -57.37
C ARG A 550 -0.62 -12.45 -58.82
N ASP A 551 -0.42 -11.32 -59.53
CA ASP A 551 -0.82 -11.14 -60.89
C ASP A 551 -0.01 -11.98 -61.89
N MET A 552 1.21 -12.41 -61.49
CA MET A 552 2.03 -13.33 -62.29
C MET A 552 1.53 -14.78 -62.25
N LEU A 553 0.82 -15.15 -61.18
CA LEU A 553 0.30 -16.51 -61.05
C LEU A 553 -0.88 -16.74 -61.98
N PRO A 554 -1.09 -17.98 -62.46
CA PRO A 554 -2.25 -18.30 -63.33
C PRO A 554 -3.57 -17.96 -62.65
N ALA A 555 -4.54 -17.39 -63.41
CA ALA A 555 -5.84 -17.06 -62.88
C ALA A 555 -6.57 -18.27 -62.27
N GLY A 556 -7.04 -18.14 -60.99
CA GLY A 556 -7.68 -19.23 -60.28
C GLY A 556 -6.71 -20.14 -59.49
N SER A 557 -5.46 -19.74 -59.32
CA SER A 557 -4.50 -20.46 -58.51
C SER A 557 -4.95 -20.54 -57.05
N PRO A 558 -4.76 -21.68 -56.33
CA PRO A 558 -5.02 -21.75 -54.91
C PRO A 558 -4.13 -20.79 -54.15
N SER A 559 -4.61 -20.26 -53.04
CA SER A 559 -3.83 -19.40 -52.15
C SER A 559 -2.65 -20.21 -51.56
N ALA A 560 -1.43 -19.83 -51.90
CA ALA A 560 -0.24 -20.42 -51.31
C ALA A 560 -0.05 -19.89 -49.90
N VAL A 561 0.14 -20.77 -48.93
CA VAL A 561 0.37 -20.46 -47.50
C VAL A 561 1.83 -20.67 -47.14
N HIS A 562 2.51 -21.58 -47.84
CA HIS A 562 3.91 -21.93 -47.62
C HIS A 562 4.70 -21.85 -48.94
N LEU A 563 6.00 -21.65 -48.84
CA LEU A 563 6.87 -21.61 -50.07
C LEU A 563 6.76 -22.88 -50.90
N ASP A 564 6.58 -24.04 -50.28
CA ASP A 564 6.43 -25.30 -50.97
C ASP A 564 5.20 -25.34 -51.86
N ASP A 565 4.12 -24.64 -51.50
CA ASP A 565 2.89 -24.56 -52.29
C ASP A 565 3.14 -23.92 -53.68
N LEU A 566 4.19 -23.09 -53.76
CA LEU A 566 4.54 -22.42 -55.03
C LEU A 566 5.17 -23.38 -56.05
N ALA A 567 5.70 -24.52 -55.60
CA ALA A 567 6.36 -25.46 -56.50
C ALA A 567 5.49 -25.92 -57.68
N GLY A 568 4.18 -26.02 -57.46
CA GLY A 568 3.22 -26.37 -58.49
C GLY A 568 3.09 -25.38 -59.67
N PHE A 569 3.53 -24.12 -59.43
CA PHE A 569 3.50 -23.08 -60.47
C PHE A 569 4.74 -23.05 -61.36
N PHE A 570 5.82 -23.75 -60.96
CA PHE A 570 7.06 -23.79 -61.75
C PHE A 570 7.16 -25.07 -62.58
N VAL A 571 7.87 -24.94 -63.69
CA VAL A 571 8.09 -26.07 -64.61
C VAL A 571 9.02 -27.10 -63.97
N GLU A 572 10.04 -26.67 -63.28
CA GLU A 572 11.04 -27.48 -62.60
C GLU A 572 10.77 -27.47 -61.08
N SER A 573 9.65 -28.04 -60.69
CA SER A 573 9.17 -28.03 -59.31
C SER A 573 10.16 -28.61 -58.30
N ASN A 574 10.90 -29.66 -58.64
CA ASN A 574 11.85 -30.31 -57.76
C ASN A 574 13.08 -29.46 -57.48
N ASP A 575 13.55 -28.69 -58.46
CA ASP A 575 14.69 -27.80 -58.31
C ASP A 575 14.30 -26.58 -57.42
N PHE A 576 13.07 -26.08 -57.62
CA PHE A 576 12.53 -25.05 -56.74
C PHE A 576 12.47 -25.52 -55.30
N LEU A 577 11.85 -26.71 -55.02
CA LEU A 577 11.76 -27.29 -53.67
C LEU A 577 13.10 -27.53 -53.03
N ARG A 578 14.11 -28.00 -53.78
CA ARG A 578 15.46 -28.18 -53.26
C ARG A 578 16.08 -26.85 -52.80
N ASN A 579 15.91 -25.81 -53.61
CA ASN A 579 16.46 -24.49 -53.30
C ASN A 579 15.71 -23.84 -52.12
N VAL A 580 14.40 -24.06 -51.98
CA VAL A 580 13.64 -23.64 -50.83
C VAL A 580 14.08 -24.39 -49.56
N ALA A 581 14.30 -25.69 -49.62
CA ALA A 581 14.82 -26.47 -48.50
C ALA A 581 16.21 -26.00 -48.05
N GLU A 582 17.11 -25.71 -49.01
CA GLU A 582 18.44 -25.14 -48.67
C GLU A 582 18.34 -23.74 -48.04
N LEU A 583 17.39 -22.93 -48.47
CA LEU A 583 17.13 -21.61 -47.89
C LEU A 583 16.61 -21.71 -46.46
N ILE A 584 15.67 -22.62 -46.20
CA ILE A 584 15.08 -22.79 -44.87
C ILE A 584 16.04 -23.50 -43.89
N ASP A 585 16.64 -24.63 -44.31
CA ASP A 585 17.43 -25.48 -43.42
C ASP A 585 18.81 -24.88 -43.11
N HIS A 586 19.40 -24.13 -44.04
CA HIS A 586 20.77 -23.64 -43.94
C HIS A 586 20.86 -22.11 -43.88
N GLY A 587 19.79 -21.38 -44.08
CA GLY A 587 19.77 -19.90 -44.11
C GLY A 587 20.62 -19.29 -45.25
N ARG A 588 20.85 -20.07 -46.31
CA ARG A 588 21.69 -19.61 -47.44
C ARG A 588 20.84 -18.94 -48.47
N GLY A 589 21.19 -17.69 -48.80
CA GLY A 589 20.53 -16.97 -49.88
C GLY A 589 20.63 -17.72 -51.19
N TRP A 590 19.56 -17.73 -51.96
CA TRP A 590 19.45 -18.39 -53.24
C TRP A 590 19.30 -17.36 -54.36
N ARG A 591 20.10 -17.53 -55.41
CA ARG A 591 19.98 -16.77 -56.66
C ARG A 591 19.95 -17.77 -57.85
N GLY A 592 18.94 -17.65 -58.68
CA GLY A 592 18.77 -18.57 -59.79
C GLY A 592 17.67 -18.11 -60.75
N GLU A 593 17.46 -18.92 -61.77
CA GLU A 593 16.36 -18.71 -62.72
C GLU A 593 15.33 -19.85 -62.53
N VAL A 594 14.07 -19.50 -62.56
CA VAL A 594 12.95 -20.48 -62.52
C VAL A 594 12.01 -20.22 -63.70
N LEU A 595 11.38 -21.24 -64.21
CA LEU A 595 10.42 -21.14 -65.31
C LEU A 595 9.00 -21.18 -64.72
N LEU A 596 8.27 -20.08 -64.72
CA LEU A 596 6.89 -20.01 -64.29
C LEU A 596 5.97 -20.52 -65.42
N ARG A 597 4.96 -21.30 -65.08
CA ARG A 597 3.90 -21.74 -66.00
C ARG A 597 2.95 -20.55 -66.25
N GLY A 598 3.22 -19.77 -67.30
CA GLY A 598 2.40 -18.61 -67.64
C GLY A 598 1.07 -18.94 -68.29
N ALA A 599 0.20 -17.93 -68.44
CA ALA A 599 -1.09 -18.05 -69.13
C ALA A 599 -0.85 -18.48 -70.58
N GLY A 600 -1.53 -19.56 -71.03
CA GLY A 600 -1.41 -20.07 -72.42
C GLY A 600 -0.24 -21.05 -72.60
N ASN A 601 0.27 -21.70 -71.60
CA ASN A 601 1.33 -22.72 -71.58
C ASN A 601 2.70 -22.25 -72.17
N ARG A 602 3.00 -20.96 -72.15
CA ARG A 602 4.34 -20.41 -72.45
C ARG A 602 5.08 -20.22 -71.17
N PRO A 603 6.21 -20.91 -70.93
CA PRO A 603 7.00 -20.71 -69.76
C PRO A 603 7.60 -19.29 -69.74
N LEU A 604 7.43 -18.58 -68.60
CA LEU A 604 8.01 -17.27 -68.36
C LEU A 604 9.32 -17.47 -67.55
N PRO A 605 10.47 -17.09 -68.07
CA PRO A 605 11.72 -17.19 -67.32
C PRO A 605 11.76 -16.05 -66.27
N LEU A 606 11.90 -16.44 -64.99
CA LEU A 606 12.03 -15.50 -63.89
C LEU A 606 13.38 -15.68 -63.23
N ALA A 607 14.07 -14.59 -63.02
CA ALA A 607 15.21 -14.56 -62.12
C ALA A 607 14.63 -14.44 -60.69
N VAL A 608 15.10 -15.31 -59.82
CA VAL A 608 14.71 -15.35 -58.39
C VAL A 608 15.95 -15.00 -57.56
N ARG A 609 15.70 -14.15 -56.62
CA ARG A 609 16.62 -13.89 -55.49
C ARG A 609 15.87 -14.07 -54.20
N ALA A 610 16.39 -14.97 -53.36
CA ALA A 610 15.91 -15.19 -52.02
C ALA A 610 17.06 -14.91 -51.03
N ASP A 611 16.86 -14.00 -50.12
CA ASP A 611 17.83 -13.63 -49.13
C ASP A 611 17.24 -13.82 -47.70
N PRO A 612 18.02 -14.36 -46.77
CA PRO A 612 17.57 -14.48 -45.37
C PRO A 612 17.61 -13.12 -44.66
N VAL A 613 16.60 -12.90 -43.82
CA VAL A 613 16.56 -11.78 -42.88
C VAL A 613 16.96 -12.32 -41.52
N THR A 614 18.11 -11.91 -41.01
CA THR A 614 18.67 -12.46 -39.76
C THR A 614 18.64 -11.46 -38.61
N ARG A 615 18.39 -11.93 -37.41
CA ARG A 615 18.48 -11.16 -36.17
C ARG A 615 19.90 -11.17 -35.60
N THR A 616 20.56 -12.32 -35.69
CA THR A 616 21.96 -12.59 -35.36
C THR A 616 22.51 -13.56 -36.37
N GLU A 617 23.83 -13.78 -36.41
CA GLU A 617 24.46 -14.68 -37.38
C GLU A 617 23.84 -16.08 -37.42
N ASP A 618 23.24 -16.56 -36.30
CA ASP A 618 22.65 -17.91 -36.19
C ASP A 618 21.14 -17.94 -36.17
N GLN A 619 20.44 -16.77 -36.22
CA GLN A 619 18.97 -16.74 -36.08
C GLN A 619 18.30 -16.02 -37.26
N SER A 620 17.76 -16.81 -38.19
CA SER A 620 16.93 -16.29 -39.28
C SER A 620 15.52 -15.90 -38.75
N LEU A 621 15.05 -14.73 -39.15
CA LEU A 621 13.67 -14.26 -38.89
C LEU A 621 12.71 -14.63 -40.02
N GLY A 622 13.23 -14.88 -41.22
CA GLY A 622 12.46 -15.18 -42.41
C GLY A 622 13.25 -14.94 -43.69
N PHE A 623 12.55 -14.93 -44.81
CA PHE A 623 13.16 -14.80 -46.11
C PHE A 623 12.40 -13.78 -46.98
N VAL A 624 13.14 -13.04 -47.81
CA VAL A 624 12.59 -12.16 -48.84
C VAL A 624 12.94 -12.73 -50.20
N LEU A 625 11.91 -13.03 -51.00
CA LEU A 625 12.06 -13.52 -52.37
C LEU A 625 11.59 -12.44 -53.33
N ILE A 626 12.40 -12.14 -54.27
CA ILE A 626 12.14 -11.17 -55.34
C ILE A 626 12.22 -11.87 -56.69
N PHE A 627 11.23 -11.64 -57.52
CA PHE A 627 11.16 -12.21 -58.85
C PHE A 627 11.25 -11.10 -59.88
N SER A 628 11.96 -11.36 -61.00
CA SER A 628 12.04 -10.42 -62.10
C SER A 628 12.05 -11.16 -63.44
N ASP A 629 11.46 -10.55 -64.45
CA ASP A 629 11.51 -11.11 -65.82
C ASP A 629 12.97 -11.15 -66.28
N ALA A 630 13.44 -12.33 -66.68
CA ALA A 630 14.83 -12.54 -67.11
C ALA A 630 15.05 -12.16 -68.57
N THR A 631 14.02 -11.75 -69.27
CA THR A 631 14.12 -11.42 -70.71
C THR A 631 14.87 -10.13 -71.01
N ASP A 632 14.96 -9.18 -70.07
CA ASP A 632 15.61 -7.88 -70.25
C ASP A 632 16.90 -7.69 -69.42
N ARG A 633 17.76 -8.71 -69.37
CA ARG A 633 18.94 -8.75 -68.51
C ARG A 633 19.98 -7.65 -68.75
N ARG A 634 19.97 -7.00 -69.93
CA ARG A 634 21.02 -6.02 -70.31
C ARG A 634 20.83 -4.60 -69.78
N THR A 635 19.62 -4.20 -69.46
CA THR A 635 19.36 -2.85 -68.95
C THR A 635 19.55 -2.73 -67.45
N ALA A 636 19.57 -3.87 -66.75
CA ALA A 636 19.66 -3.98 -65.30
C ALA A 636 21.06 -3.65 -64.72
N ASP A 637 22.13 -4.00 -65.39
CA ASP A 637 23.48 -3.79 -64.86
C ASP A 637 23.87 -2.30 -64.78
N ALA A 638 23.42 -1.46 -65.69
CA ALA A 638 23.70 -0.03 -65.69
C ALA A 638 22.91 0.74 -64.57
N ALA A 639 21.74 0.26 -64.21
CA ALA A 639 20.97 0.84 -63.10
C ALA A 639 21.52 0.45 -61.74
N ARG A 640 22.08 -0.77 -61.62
CA ARG A 640 22.72 -1.31 -60.41
C ARG A 640 23.90 -0.45 -59.96
N THR A 641 24.80 -0.10 -60.85
CA THR A 641 26.00 0.69 -60.51
C THR A 641 25.62 2.08 -60.02
N ARG A 642 24.66 2.75 -60.65
CA ARG A 642 24.21 4.09 -60.23
C ARG A 642 23.50 4.09 -58.88
N PHE A 643 22.75 3.02 -58.57
CA PHE A 643 22.09 2.91 -57.28
C PHE A 643 23.07 2.61 -56.13
N GLN A 644 24.03 1.73 -56.33
CA GLN A 644 25.08 1.45 -55.36
C GLN A 644 25.89 2.70 -55.03
N GLU A 645 26.24 3.51 -56.02
CA GLU A 645 26.98 4.78 -55.83
C GLU A 645 26.14 5.81 -55.06
N GLY A 646 24.83 5.86 -55.32
CA GLY A 646 23.90 6.80 -54.65
C GLY A 646 23.69 6.48 -53.16
N ILE A 647 23.61 5.20 -52.76
CA ILE A 647 23.41 4.79 -51.39
C ILE A 647 24.71 4.93 -50.55
N LEU A 648 25.86 4.57 -51.15
CA LEU A 648 27.17 4.75 -50.47
C LEU A 648 27.50 6.22 -50.21
N ALA A 649 27.03 7.15 -51.08
CA ALA A 649 27.19 8.58 -50.90
C ALA A 649 26.31 9.20 -49.79
N SER A 650 25.21 8.54 -49.41
CA SER A 650 24.26 9.02 -48.38
C SER A 650 24.52 8.44 -46.95
N ALA A 651 25.34 7.42 -46.82
CA ALA A 651 25.71 6.86 -45.52
C ALA A 651 26.82 7.69 -44.87
N ARG A 652 26.49 8.71 -44.07
CA ARG A 652 27.46 9.40 -43.21
C ARG A 652 27.74 8.58 -41.94
N PRO A 653 29.01 8.28 -41.61
CA PRO A 653 29.36 7.60 -40.37
C PRO A 653 29.31 8.58 -39.20
N GLY A 654 28.67 8.22 -38.15
CA GLY A 654 28.91 8.79 -36.82
C GLY A 654 27.73 9.32 -36.07
N VAL A 655 26.99 8.46 -35.39
CA VAL A 655 26.47 8.71 -34.03
C VAL A 655 26.54 7.38 -33.29
N ARG A 656 27.34 7.30 -32.24
CA ARG A 656 27.35 6.19 -31.29
C ARG A 656 26.18 6.41 -30.34
N LEU A 657 25.25 5.47 -30.28
CA LEU A 657 24.17 5.38 -29.29
C LEU A 657 24.40 4.13 -28.43
N ASP A 658 24.55 4.33 -27.14
CA ASP A 658 24.78 3.28 -26.16
C ASP A 658 23.42 2.90 -25.51
N SER A 659 22.74 1.91 -26.02
CA SER A 659 21.84 1.06 -25.24
C SER A 659 21.30 -0.14 -26.03
N LYS A 660 20.99 -1.24 -25.35
CA LYS A 660 20.56 -2.50 -25.96
C LYS A 660 19.19 -2.43 -26.65
N SER A 661 18.31 -1.48 -26.30
CA SER A 661 17.01 -1.28 -26.98
C SER A 661 17.15 -0.61 -28.34
N ASP A 662 18.18 0.25 -28.47
CA ASP A 662 18.53 0.88 -29.74
C ASP A 662 19.09 -0.13 -30.71
N LEU A 663 19.71 -1.21 -30.22
CA LEU A 663 20.22 -2.31 -31.03
C LEU A 663 19.13 -3.06 -31.79
N LEU A 664 17.91 -3.12 -31.23
CA LEU A 664 16.75 -3.74 -31.90
C LEU A 664 16.16 -2.83 -32.99
N HIS A 665 16.11 -1.51 -32.71
CA HIS A 665 15.70 -0.49 -33.69
C HIS A 665 16.76 -0.34 -34.79
N GLU A 666 18.04 -0.35 -34.45
CA GLU A 666 19.14 -0.27 -35.38
C GLU A 666 19.22 -1.53 -36.26
N LYS A 667 18.98 -2.71 -35.70
CA LYS A 667 18.93 -3.96 -36.46
C LYS A 667 17.69 -4.09 -37.33
N LEU A 668 16.50 -3.60 -36.88
CA LEU A 668 15.30 -3.52 -37.71
C LEU A 668 15.47 -2.48 -38.84
N LEU A 669 16.03 -1.32 -38.54
CA LEU A 669 16.37 -0.31 -39.54
C LEU A 669 17.49 -0.80 -40.47
N SER A 670 18.51 -1.47 -39.96
CA SER A 670 19.57 -2.07 -40.76
C SER A 670 19.03 -3.19 -41.66
N ALA A 671 18.17 -4.06 -41.16
CA ALA A 671 17.50 -5.10 -41.95
C ALA A 671 16.52 -4.50 -43.00
N LEU A 672 15.81 -3.41 -42.66
CA LEU A 672 14.97 -2.66 -43.60
C LEU A 672 15.81 -1.96 -44.68
N VAL A 673 16.95 -1.37 -44.29
CA VAL A 673 17.90 -0.73 -45.23
C VAL A 673 18.58 -1.77 -46.10
N GLU A 674 19.00 -2.89 -45.53
CA GLU A 674 19.60 -3.99 -46.25
C GLU A 674 18.61 -4.65 -47.21
N ASN A 675 17.34 -4.86 -46.74
CA ASN A 675 16.28 -5.38 -47.62
C ASN A 675 15.84 -4.38 -48.67
N ALA A 676 15.81 -3.07 -48.40
CA ALA A 676 15.59 -2.04 -49.38
C ALA A 676 16.77 -1.94 -50.37
N GLN A 677 18.03 -2.14 -49.90
CA GLN A 677 19.20 -2.27 -50.75
C GLN A 677 19.15 -3.53 -51.62
N LEU A 678 18.69 -4.64 -51.04
CA LEU A 678 18.51 -5.89 -51.74
C LEU A 678 17.36 -5.78 -52.77
N ALA A 679 16.23 -5.21 -52.42
CA ALA A 679 15.12 -4.93 -53.38
C ALA A 679 15.60 -4.02 -54.50
N ALA A 680 16.38 -3.00 -54.20
CA ALA A 680 16.93 -2.08 -55.17
C ALA A 680 17.98 -2.71 -56.08
N LEU A 681 18.81 -3.60 -55.56
CA LEU A 681 19.81 -4.35 -56.37
C LEU A 681 19.12 -5.32 -57.35
N GLU A 682 17.94 -5.82 -57.06
CA GLU A 682 17.18 -6.78 -57.89
C GLU A 682 16.20 -6.13 -58.86
N ILE A 683 15.74 -4.89 -58.61
CA ILE A 683 14.99 -4.06 -59.55
C ILE A 683 15.76 -3.95 -60.90
N THR A 684 17.07 -4.20 -60.84
CA THR A 684 17.92 -4.15 -62.02
C THR A 684 17.82 -5.34 -62.97
N TYR A 685 17.06 -6.35 -62.65
CA TYR A 685 16.88 -7.51 -63.53
C TYR A 685 15.53 -7.53 -64.30
N GLY A 686 15.02 -6.41 -64.79
CA GLY A 686 13.93 -6.50 -65.75
C GLY A 686 12.82 -5.45 -65.75
N VAL A 687 13.05 -4.23 -65.32
CA VAL A 687 12.02 -3.15 -65.38
C VAL A 687 12.52 -1.95 -66.20
N GLU A 688 11.58 -1.28 -66.92
CA GLU A 688 11.83 -0.03 -67.67
C GLU A 688 12.57 1.00 -66.80
N THR A 689 13.68 1.44 -67.30
CA THR A 689 14.69 2.30 -66.58
C THR A 689 14.15 3.64 -66.05
N GLY A 690 12.97 4.12 -66.51
CA GLY A 690 12.39 5.36 -66.03
C GLY A 690 11.65 5.28 -64.70
N ARG A 691 11.09 4.13 -64.35
CA ARG A 691 10.29 3.94 -63.09
C ARG A 691 11.12 3.51 -61.90
N ILE A 692 12.28 2.95 -62.13
CA ILE A 692 13.21 2.52 -61.09
C ILE A 692 13.73 3.73 -60.28
N ALA A 693 13.98 4.83 -60.98
CA ALA A 693 14.49 6.06 -60.34
C ALA A 693 13.45 6.64 -59.36
N GLU A 694 12.14 6.58 -59.69
CA GLU A 694 11.06 7.05 -58.82
C GLU A 694 10.91 6.16 -57.58
N LEU A 695 10.99 4.84 -57.74
CA LEU A 695 10.84 3.87 -56.65
C LEU A 695 12.04 3.94 -55.67
N LEU A 696 13.25 4.02 -56.19
CA LEU A 696 14.47 4.21 -55.42
C LEU A 696 14.48 5.56 -54.70
N GLU A 697 13.98 6.60 -55.39
CA GLU A 697 13.84 7.91 -54.77
C GLU A 697 12.76 7.92 -53.69
N GLY A 698 11.67 7.17 -53.86
CA GLY A 698 10.61 6.99 -52.87
C GLY A 698 11.11 6.25 -51.59
N VAL A 699 11.87 5.16 -51.77
CA VAL A 699 12.53 4.43 -50.68
C VAL A 699 13.60 5.32 -50.04
N ARG A 700 14.41 6.00 -50.80
CA ARG A 700 15.44 6.96 -50.31
C ARG A 700 14.77 8.09 -49.51
N GLN A 701 13.68 8.66 -49.98
CA GLN A 701 12.97 9.73 -49.31
C GLN A 701 12.23 9.25 -48.05
N SER A 702 11.68 8.04 -48.04
CA SER A 702 11.08 7.42 -46.83
C SER A 702 12.18 7.17 -45.76
N MET A 703 13.33 6.67 -46.17
CA MET A 703 14.48 6.48 -45.26
C MET A 703 15.05 7.80 -44.76
N LEU A 704 15.13 8.82 -45.61
CA LEU A 704 15.58 10.16 -45.21
C LEU A 704 14.58 10.82 -44.26
N ARG A 705 13.24 10.69 -44.48
CA ARG A 705 12.24 11.20 -43.57
C ARG A 705 12.29 10.49 -42.20
N THR A 706 12.48 9.17 -42.19
CA THR A 706 12.62 8.40 -40.95
C THR A 706 13.89 8.79 -40.20
N ALA A 707 15.01 8.98 -40.92
CA ALA A 707 16.26 9.48 -40.35
C ALA A 707 16.15 10.95 -39.92
N GLU A 708 15.35 11.77 -40.62
CA GLU A 708 15.12 13.18 -40.31
C GLU A 708 14.21 13.33 -39.09
N VAL A 709 13.17 12.51 -38.97
CA VAL A 709 12.31 12.46 -37.77
C VAL A 709 13.10 12.00 -36.54
N LEU A 710 13.95 10.96 -36.70
CA LEU A 710 14.88 10.53 -35.65
C LEU A 710 15.93 11.62 -35.36
N GLY A 711 16.46 12.29 -36.38
CA GLY A 711 17.41 13.40 -36.26
C GLY A 711 16.76 14.64 -35.57
N HIS A 712 15.51 14.94 -35.87
CA HIS A 712 14.76 15.99 -35.20
C HIS A 712 14.43 15.66 -33.75
N LEU A 713 14.09 14.41 -33.44
CA LEU A 713 13.91 13.93 -32.07
C LEU A 713 15.22 14.03 -31.26
N VAL A 714 16.33 13.64 -31.84
CA VAL A 714 17.67 13.75 -31.22
C VAL A 714 18.11 15.21 -31.09
N GLN A 715 17.86 16.07 -32.10
CA GLN A 715 18.21 17.51 -32.02
C GLN A 715 17.27 18.29 -31.06
N HIS A 716 16.02 17.89 -30.93
CA HIS A 716 15.11 18.49 -29.96
C HIS A 716 15.56 18.15 -28.53
N ALA A 717 15.96 16.91 -28.29
CA ALA A 717 16.54 16.47 -27.03
C ALA A 717 17.89 17.21 -26.71
N ALA A 718 18.71 17.43 -27.72
CA ALA A 718 19.96 18.18 -27.56
C ALA A 718 19.77 19.69 -27.37
N ARG A 719 18.73 20.29 -27.96
CA ARG A 719 18.41 21.72 -27.77
C ARG A 719 17.76 22.03 -26.42
N THR A 720 16.97 21.12 -25.86
CA THR A 720 16.43 21.25 -24.50
C THR A 720 17.52 21.07 -23.44
N ALA A 721 18.49 20.19 -23.66
CA ALA A 721 19.65 20.03 -22.78
C ALA A 721 20.67 21.21 -22.88
N GLY A 722 20.73 21.94 -24.02
CA GLY A 722 21.62 23.08 -24.26
C GLY A 722 21.05 24.42 -23.82
N SER A 723 19.72 24.56 -23.63
CA SER A 723 19.10 25.83 -23.23
C SER A 723 19.12 26.06 -21.72
N ASP A 724 19.29 25.01 -20.92
CA ASP A 724 19.42 25.16 -19.46
C ASP A 724 20.87 25.49 -19.01
N SER A 725 21.86 25.32 -19.88
CA SER A 725 23.26 25.68 -19.57
C SER A 725 23.65 27.10 -20.00
N SER A 726 22.82 27.80 -20.79
CA SER A 726 23.14 29.16 -21.30
C SER A 726 22.38 30.31 -20.63
N SER A 727 21.40 30.02 -19.76
CA SER A 727 20.66 31.06 -19.03
C SER A 727 21.20 31.37 -17.62
N ASN A 728 22.17 30.60 -17.12
CA ASN A 728 22.76 30.80 -15.79
C ASN A 728 24.19 31.38 -15.82
N GLY A 729 24.67 31.78 -16.98
CA GLY A 729 26.03 32.30 -17.14
C GLY A 729 26.14 33.82 -17.42
N SER A 730 25.00 34.53 -17.55
CA SER A 730 25.04 35.93 -18.06
C SER A 730 24.44 36.98 -17.15
N GLN A 731 24.02 36.63 -15.93
CA GLN A 731 23.47 37.64 -14.99
C GLN A 731 24.30 37.91 -13.72
N ASN A 732 25.50 37.31 -13.60
CA ASN A 732 26.36 37.55 -12.44
C ASN A 732 27.72 38.26 -12.80
N LYS A 733 27.71 39.16 -13.79
CA LYS A 733 28.90 39.95 -14.12
C LYS A 733 28.65 41.42 -14.43
N LYS A 734 27.60 42.01 -13.83
CA LYS A 734 27.36 43.48 -13.97
C LYS A 734 26.80 44.15 -12.68
N GLU A 735 27.10 43.61 -11.50
CA GLU A 735 26.85 44.34 -10.24
C GLU A 735 27.98 44.17 -9.23
N PHE A 736 29.20 44.47 -9.67
CA PHE A 736 30.33 44.69 -8.76
C PHE A 736 31.25 45.72 -9.36
N ASP A 737 30.74 46.92 -9.48
CA ASP A 737 31.54 48.14 -9.59
C ASP A 737 30.59 49.36 -9.52
N SER A 738 30.23 49.74 -8.32
CA SER A 738 29.92 51.11 -7.91
C SER A 738 29.12 51.11 -6.60
N ALA A 739 29.77 51.26 -5.51
CA ALA A 739 29.37 52.07 -4.38
C ALA A 739 30.40 51.90 -3.25
N GLY A 740 31.47 52.61 -3.41
CA GLY A 740 32.23 53.07 -2.25
C GLY A 740 31.64 54.38 -1.76
N SER A 741 31.66 54.53 -0.47
CA SER A 741 31.61 55.74 0.32
C SER A 741 30.27 56.15 0.94
N ALA A 742 30.42 56.41 2.22
CA ALA A 742 29.64 57.28 3.14
C ALA A 742 28.32 56.66 3.67
N GLY A 743 28.08 56.51 4.94
CA GLY A 743 28.46 57.22 6.11
C GLY A 743 27.39 57.00 7.15
N SER A 744 27.82 56.66 8.32
CA SER A 744 27.31 56.99 9.66
C SER A 744 25.83 57.19 9.95
N ALA A 745 25.46 56.57 11.06
CA ALA A 745 24.61 57.08 12.13
C ALA A 745 23.12 56.72 12.19
N GLY A 746 22.75 56.11 13.29
CA GLY A 746 21.62 56.55 14.08
C GLY A 746 20.54 55.52 14.38
N THR A 747 20.69 54.90 15.51
CA THR A 747 19.65 54.66 16.53
C THR A 747 18.17 54.64 16.11
N SER A 748 17.51 53.55 16.26
CA SER A 748 16.51 53.23 17.32
C SER A 748 16.10 51.79 17.19
#